data_c4e7bf616c84e52c6a6443947445de21
#
_entry.id   c4e7bf616c84e52c6a6443947445de21
#
_cell.length_a   1.000
_cell.length_b   1.000
_cell.length_c   1.000
_cell.angle_alpha   90.00
_cell.angle_beta   90.00
_cell.angle_gamma   90.00
#
_symmetry.space_group_name_H-M   'P 1'
#
loop_
_entity.id
_entity.type
_entity.pdbx_description
1 polymer ?
#
loop_
_entity_poly.entity_id
_entity_poly.type
_entity_poly.pdbx_seq_one_letter_code
_entity_poly.pdbx_strand_id
1 'polypeptide(L)'
;MYQNVYFDGRSIHLWDDKLGYRKTPYKRYAYLYDKGGKFTALDGTRLKKVFRYDKEDENLYESDVIATTRTLVDQYTDSDEPSVGHRTMIFDIEVEVTEGFPSPSKAENKITAIALWDSVTDEYYCYILDPENKLEIESENRVLKKGNNTIIGFKSEIEMLNAFLGKYCEIRPTIITGWNTDNFDIPYLYNRVYQLLGQEFAGLLSPIGVVKYSEYRQRFEIAGVSSLDYLALYKKFTPSLKPSYRLDAVGEDEVGIKKVSYEGTLNELYENDRKKFVAYNLNDVHIVVELDKKLDYIETSRGICHIGHVSYEDIYASSRYLEGAILVYCKKIDVVVPNKNKDARKLMAQRAREDKFAGAYVQEPQKGRHEWVFDLDITSMYPSVIRSLNISPETKIGKVVGWDSKEFIKKDNKKTYTIEVGGKDKGKLTESELKEYFEKTNVSISSNGILYRMDKVGLIPAILGKWSDDRVQFRKLAKQFNDDGNEKKFQYFNRRQYLQKILLNSLYGVLGLPVFRFYDIDNAEATTLTGQELIKFSKKITNHYYNKELGTDEDYVIYIDTDSIFASATPLVKARHKGIDTNAEVIMTQHILNIANEIQNYLNQSYDLFAKRFLNLDKHYFEIKQEVIAKSSLFITKKRYGMKIINEDGRKVNKTLVKGLDTVRSSFAKGMKTLLSEVLEDLLANVPKEQIDKRIFKFKKGMKAMDYDDIASPTGVKRLGKFIKNVDERNFQVMDKNIGGKLITTYYMKASPVHVKASLAYNDMIEYYGKKKYPKIVGGEKIKWVYLKQNPLSLAVLAYKGNEDPPEILQYIKEYIDVDKLYNQALKKKIKMFYDAMGYGLPVDERYTLQRFF
;
A
#
# COMPACT_ATOMS: atom_id res chain seq x y z
N MET A 1 7.34 14.92 24.51
CA MET A 1 7.72 14.10 23.33
C MET A 1 8.12 15.00 22.16
N TYR A 2 8.98 14.49 21.28
CA TYR A 2 9.43 15.28 20.13
C TYR A 2 8.31 15.58 19.15
N GLN A 3 8.32 16.81 18.59
CA GLN A 3 7.49 17.21 17.47
C GLN A 3 8.27 17.20 16.15
N ASN A 4 9.57 17.50 16.19
CA ASN A 4 10.46 17.43 15.06
C ASN A 4 11.91 17.26 15.51
N VAL A 5 12.76 16.72 14.64
CA VAL A 5 14.20 16.56 14.87
C VAL A 5 14.95 16.79 13.57
N TYR A 6 16.02 17.58 13.64
CA TYR A 6 16.86 17.86 12.51
C TYR A 6 18.34 17.82 12.89
N PHE A 7 19.20 17.31 12.05
CA PHE A 7 20.64 17.27 12.22
C PHE A 7 21.33 18.14 11.17
N ASP A 8 22.04 19.17 11.62
CA ASP A 8 22.73 20.13 10.75
C ASP A 8 24.16 19.69 10.33
N GLY A 9 24.58 18.48 10.73
CA GLY A 9 25.94 17.96 10.54
C GLY A 9 26.83 18.09 11.77
N ARG A 10 26.47 18.94 12.73
CA ARG A 10 27.19 19.18 14.00
C ARG A 10 26.30 19.09 15.21
N SER A 11 25.10 19.63 15.13
CA SER A 11 24.15 19.74 16.23
C SER A 11 22.82 19.11 15.87
N ILE A 12 22.14 18.61 16.90
CA ILE A 12 20.74 18.23 16.84
C ILE A 12 19.87 19.43 17.21
N HIS A 13 18.94 19.73 16.35
CA HIS A 13 17.83 20.64 16.58
C HIS A 13 16.61 19.79 16.92
N LEU A 14 16.04 20.00 18.08
CA LEU A 14 14.93 19.20 18.60
C LEU A 14 13.80 20.13 19.04
N TRP A 15 12.61 19.88 18.53
CA TRP A 15 11.37 20.52 18.97
C TRP A 15 10.60 19.51 19.82
N ASP A 16 10.25 19.92 21.02
CA ASP A 16 9.57 19.06 22.01
C ASP A 16 8.32 19.77 22.52
N ASP A 17 7.23 19.03 22.69
CA ASP A 17 5.92 19.57 23.10
C ASP A 17 5.89 20.21 24.49
N LYS A 18 6.84 19.84 25.36
CA LYS A 18 6.95 20.38 26.74
C LYS A 18 8.12 21.30 26.91
N LEU A 19 9.25 20.98 26.28
CA LEU A 19 10.51 21.65 26.49
C LEU A 19 10.84 22.68 25.41
N GLY A 20 10.00 22.77 24.35
CA GLY A 20 10.19 23.66 23.22
C GLY A 20 11.41 23.30 22.37
N TYR A 21 11.92 24.29 21.64
CA TYR A 21 13.09 24.14 20.78
C TYR A 21 14.40 24.12 21.56
N ARG A 22 15.28 23.16 21.22
CA ARG A 22 16.62 23.04 21.78
C ARG A 22 17.63 22.70 20.68
N LYS A 23 18.80 23.32 20.74
CA LYS A 23 19.96 22.99 19.92
C LYS A 23 21.06 22.43 20.79
N THR A 24 21.52 21.21 20.49
CA THR A 24 22.58 20.55 21.28
C THR A 24 23.65 19.96 20.35
N PRO A 25 24.97 20.11 20.70
CA PRO A 25 26.03 19.46 19.94
C PRO A 25 25.80 17.94 19.92
N TYR A 26 25.87 17.34 18.74
CA TYR A 26 25.73 15.89 18.61
C TYR A 26 27.02 15.18 18.97
N LYS A 27 26.96 14.36 20.02
CA LYS A 27 28.04 13.46 20.39
C LYS A 27 27.83 12.09 19.81
N ARG A 28 28.49 11.81 18.69
CA ARG A 28 28.47 10.50 18.05
C ARG A 28 29.12 9.46 18.93
N TYR A 29 28.56 8.25 18.97
CA TYR A 29 29.12 7.10 19.64
C TYR A 29 28.82 5.80 18.90
N ALA A 30 29.61 4.78 19.21
CA ALA A 30 29.42 3.39 18.80
C ALA A 30 29.79 2.47 19.97
N TYR A 31 29.79 1.18 19.71
CA TYR A 31 30.19 0.20 20.70
C TYR A 31 31.30 -0.68 20.13
N LEU A 32 32.25 -1.10 20.99
CA LEU A 32 33.35 -2.00 20.71
C LEU A 32 33.44 -3.09 21.77
N TYR A 33 34.04 -4.23 21.39
CA TYR A 33 34.34 -5.30 22.29
C TYR A 33 35.12 -4.79 23.53
N ASP A 34 34.70 -5.24 24.68
CA ASP A 34 35.42 -5.02 25.93
C ASP A 34 34.99 -6.07 26.97
N LYS A 35 35.98 -6.83 27.54
CA LYS A 35 35.72 -7.91 28.50
C LYS A 35 34.91 -7.44 29.72
N GLY A 36 35.14 -6.20 30.18
CA GLY A 36 34.46 -5.56 31.31
C GLY A 36 33.28 -4.66 30.89
N GLY A 37 32.89 -4.73 29.62
CA GLY A 37 31.83 -3.87 29.04
C GLY A 37 30.48 -4.08 29.71
N LYS A 38 29.73 -2.98 29.89
CA LYS A 38 28.40 -2.99 30.51
C LYS A 38 27.28 -3.49 29.53
N PHE A 39 27.45 -3.30 28.23
CA PHE A 39 26.47 -3.65 27.23
C PHE A 39 26.74 -5.05 26.68
N THR A 40 25.71 -5.65 26.07
CA THR A 40 25.83 -7.00 25.52
C THR A 40 25.34 -6.99 24.08
N ALA A 41 26.12 -7.51 23.13
CA ALA A 41 25.66 -7.75 21.77
C ALA A 41 24.65 -8.91 21.73
N LEU A 42 23.95 -9.09 20.60
CA LEU A 42 22.96 -10.17 20.43
C LEU A 42 23.55 -11.58 20.63
N ASP A 43 24.83 -11.77 20.28
CA ASP A 43 25.59 -13.02 20.44
C ASP A 43 26.14 -13.24 21.87
N GLY A 44 25.93 -12.30 22.78
CA GLY A 44 26.45 -12.34 24.16
C GLY A 44 27.79 -11.64 24.33
N THR A 45 28.40 -11.12 23.28
CA THR A 45 29.69 -10.40 23.35
C THR A 45 29.56 -9.16 24.25
N ARG A 46 30.49 -8.96 25.17
CA ARG A 46 30.53 -7.78 26.05
C ARG A 46 31.08 -6.57 25.31
N LEU A 47 30.41 -5.44 25.45
CA LEU A 47 30.71 -4.21 24.71
C LEU A 47 30.83 -3.02 25.64
N LYS A 48 31.70 -2.06 25.29
CA LYS A 48 31.74 -0.72 25.87
C LYS A 48 31.36 0.35 24.86
N LYS A 49 30.76 1.43 25.34
CA LYS A 49 30.42 2.61 24.55
C LYS A 49 31.69 3.45 24.30
N VAL A 50 31.92 3.83 23.04
CA VAL A 50 33.07 4.62 22.60
C VAL A 50 32.62 5.86 21.83
N PHE A 51 33.26 7.01 22.06
CA PHE A 51 32.95 8.30 21.42
C PHE A 51 33.97 8.71 20.35
N ARG A 52 35.13 8.07 20.36
CA ARG A 52 36.19 8.24 19.36
C ARG A 52 36.50 6.88 18.76
N TYR A 53 36.31 6.72 17.47
CA TYR A 53 36.50 5.48 16.74
C TYR A 53 36.73 5.76 15.26
N ASP A 54 37.41 4.83 14.59
CA ASP A 54 37.50 4.82 13.14
C ASP A 54 36.20 4.29 12.57
N LYS A 55 35.61 5.00 11.61
CA LYS A 55 34.35 4.61 10.99
C LYS A 55 34.46 3.35 10.14
N GLU A 56 35.65 3.04 9.66
CA GLU A 56 35.89 1.88 8.79
C GLU A 56 36.17 0.62 9.62
N ASP A 57 36.27 0.73 10.94
CA ASP A 57 36.43 -0.44 11.83
C ASP A 57 35.19 -1.34 11.74
N GLU A 58 35.39 -2.55 11.26
CA GLU A 58 34.34 -3.54 11.06
C GLU A 58 33.80 -4.15 12.36
N ASN A 59 34.58 -4.01 13.47
CA ASN A 59 34.19 -4.52 14.78
C ASN A 59 33.25 -3.57 15.53
N LEU A 60 32.85 -2.45 14.92
CA LEU A 60 31.92 -1.51 15.53
C LEU A 60 30.48 -2.03 15.47
N TYR A 61 29.77 -1.76 16.55
CA TYR A 61 28.31 -1.97 16.62
C TYR A 61 27.61 -0.62 16.66
N GLU A 62 26.44 -0.55 15.98
CA GLU A 62 25.57 0.64 15.91
C GLU A 62 26.25 1.93 15.45
N SER A 63 27.40 1.87 14.81
CA SER A 63 28.11 3.06 14.31
C SER A 63 27.40 3.74 13.14
N ASP A 64 26.47 3.04 12.47
CA ASP A 64 25.70 3.47 11.31
C ASP A 64 24.29 4.00 11.66
N VAL A 65 23.91 4.02 12.96
CA VAL A 65 22.63 4.60 13.38
C VAL A 65 22.65 6.10 13.14
N ILE A 66 21.66 6.59 12.38
CA ILE A 66 21.59 8.01 12.04
C ILE A 66 21.37 8.90 13.26
N ALA A 67 21.95 10.11 13.23
CA ALA A 67 21.99 11.02 14.37
C ALA A 67 20.61 11.36 14.94
N THR A 68 19.61 11.58 14.08
CA THR A 68 18.24 11.87 14.50
C THR A 68 17.61 10.71 15.24
N THR A 69 17.61 9.50 14.67
CA THR A 69 17.08 8.28 15.31
C THR A 69 17.83 7.98 16.62
N ARG A 70 19.17 8.10 16.60
CA ARG A 70 20.00 7.92 17.81
C ARG A 70 19.56 8.84 18.93
N THR A 71 19.36 10.11 18.63
CA THR A 71 18.93 11.11 19.60
C THR A 71 17.54 10.81 20.15
N LEU A 72 16.59 10.47 19.27
CA LEU A 72 15.23 10.16 19.69
C LEU A 72 15.17 8.90 20.55
N VAL A 73 15.87 7.84 20.16
CA VAL A 73 16.01 6.63 20.97
C VAL A 73 16.65 6.95 22.33
N ASP A 74 17.68 7.81 22.37
CA ASP A 74 18.37 8.12 23.62
C ASP A 74 17.54 8.99 24.58
N GLN A 75 16.73 9.91 24.07
CA GLN A 75 16.01 10.86 24.91
C GLN A 75 14.59 10.40 25.27
N TYR A 76 13.96 9.55 24.45
CA TYR A 76 12.55 9.18 24.61
C TYR A 76 12.31 7.68 24.80
N THR A 77 13.33 6.92 25.21
CA THR A 77 13.25 5.46 25.40
C THR A 77 12.03 5.02 26.22
N ASP A 78 11.61 5.80 27.21
CA ASP A 78 10.59 5.40 28.18
C ASP A 78 9.16 5.63 27.73
N SER A 79 8.94 6.33 26.62
CA SER A 79 7.61 6.64 26.11
C SER A 79 7.53 6.57 24.59
N ASP A 80 6.44 6.04 24.10
CA ASP A 80 6.05 6.05 22.67
C ASP A 80 4.75 6.82 22.43
N GLU A 81 4.32 7.62 23.40
CA GLU A 81 3.14 8.46 23.29
C GLU A 81 3.34 9.56 22.23
N PRO A 82 2.34 9.81 21.36
CA PRO A 82 2.44 10.91 20.41
C PRO A 82 2.56 12.26 21.13
N SER A 83 3.39 13.16 20.59
CA SER A 83 3.49 14.55 21.05
C SER A 83 2.18 15.30 20.87
N VAL A 84 1.96 16.34 21.63
CA VAL A 84 0.78 17.21 21.58
C VAL A 84 1.13 18.59 21.02
N GLY A 85 0.10 19.43 20.79
CA GLY A 85 0.29 20.82 20.38
C GLY A 85 0.78 20.99 18.93
N HIS A 86 0.50 20.03 18.06
CA HIS A 86 0.75 20.18 16.64
C HIS A 86 -0.23 21.16 15.99
N ARG A 87 0.31 21.93 15.04
CA ARG A 87 -0.46 22.78 14.14
C ARG A 87 -0.22 22.33 12.71
N THR A 88 -1.23 21.78 12.10
CA THR A 88 -1.17 21.30 10.71
C THR A 88 -1.68 22.37 9.79
N MET A 89 -0.91 22.66 8.74
CA MET A 89 -1.34 23.50 7.63
C MET A 89 -1.52 22.62 6.39
N ILE A 90 -2.72 22.62 5.83
CA ILE A 90 -3.01 22.01 4.53
C ILE A 90 -3.02 23.15 3.51
N PHE A 91 -2.28 23.01 2.41
CA PHE A 91 -2.21 24.07 1.41
C PHE A 91 -2.12 23.53 -0.01
N ASP A 92 -2.44 24.36 -0.97
CA ASP A 92 -2.41 24.10 -2.40
C ASP A 92 -2.07 25.39 -3.15
N ILE A 93 -1.29 25.30 -4.23
CA ILE A 93 -0.92 26.46 -5.05
C ILE A 93 -1.43 26.29 -6.48
N GLU A 94 -1.85 27.40 -7.08
CA GLU A 94 -2.18 27.47 -8.49
C GLU A 94 -1.14 28.31 -9.25
N VAL A 95 -0.72 27.80 -10.39
CA VAL A 95 0.37 28.38 -11.18
C VAL A 95 -0.10 28.68 -12.60
N GLU A 96 0.29 29.82 -13.15
CA GLU A 96 0.06 30.15 -14.54
C GLU A 96 0.71 29.11 -15.46
N VAL A 97 0.01 28.67 -16.48
CA VAL A 97 0.51 27.71 -17.49
C VAL A 97 0.76 28.42 -18.79
N THR A 98 2.01 28.64 -19.13
CA THR A 98 2.40 29.27 -20.39
C THR A 98 2.72 28.26 -21.49
N GLU A 99 3.51 27.24 -21.17
CA GLU A 99 3.89 26.19 -22.11
C GLU A 99 4.13 24.86 -21.33
N GLY A 100 3.30 23.88 -21.60
CA GLY A 100 3.39 22.56 -20.95
C GLY A 100 3.08 22.60 -19.45
N PHE A 101 3.57 21.59 -18.69
CA PHE A 101 3.40 21.56 -17.25
C PHE A 101 4.49 22.42 -16.56
N PRO A 102 4.13 23.34 -15.66
CA PRO A 102 5.10 24.19 -14.97
C PRO A 102 6.15 23.36 -14.23
N SER A 103 7.42 23.67 -14.45
CA SER A 103 8.54 22.96 -13.83
C SER A 103 8.78 23.44 -12.39
N PRO A 104 8.61 22.60 -11.36
CA PRO A 104 8.87 23.04 -9.98
C PRO A 104 10.33 23.44 -9.72
N SER A 105 11.29 22.86 -10.43
CA SER A 105 12.71 23.20 -10.30
C SER A 105 13.09 24.53 -10.94
N LYS A 106 12.36 24.92 -11.99
CA LYS A 106 12.57 26.20 -12.68
C LYS A 106 11.69 27.30 -12.11
N ALA A 107 10.45 27.00 -11.70
CA ALA A 107 9.45 27.90 -11.14
C ALA A 107 9.35 29.26 -11.92
N GLU A 108 9.33 29.18 -13.27
CA GLU A 108 9.38 30.35 -14.15
C GLU A 108 8.07 31.13 -14.18
N ASN A 109 6.92 30.45 -14.03
CA ASN A 109 5.60 31.02 -14.13
C ASN A 109 5.13 31.60 -12.80
N LYS A 110 4.19 32.57 -12.86
CA LYS A 110 3.62 33.17 -11.66
C LYS A 110 2.77 32.19 -10.87
N ILE A 111 2.87 32.26 -9.55
CA ILE A 111 1.86 31.70 -8.67
C ILE A 111 0.66 32.64 -8.71
N THR A 112 -0.50 32.13 -9.10
CA THR A 112 -1.73 32.90 -9.25
C THR A 112 -2.62 32.85 -8.00
N ALA A 113 -2.56 31.75 -7.25
CA ALA A 113 -3.24 31.64 -5.95
C ALA A 113 -2.51 30.69 -5.01
N ILE A 114 -2.69 30.93 -3.71
CA ILE A 114 -2.27 30.01 -2.63
C ILE A 114 -3.45 29.88 -1.67
N ALA A 115 -4.04 28.71 -1.58
CA ALA A 115 -5.04 28.40 -0.55
C ALA A 115 -4.38 27.62 0.61
N LEU A 116 -4.82 27.89 1.82
CA LEU A 116 -4.41 27.14 3.01
C LEU A 116 -5.52 26.99 4.03
N TRP A 117 -5.43 25.96 4.84
CA TRP A 117 -6.25 25.71 6.03
C TRP A 117 -5.35 25.53 7.25
N ASP A 118 -5.80 26.06 8.38
CA ASP A 118 -5.11 25.97 9.67
C ASP A 118 -5.92 25.14 10.66
N SER A 119 -5.33 24.08 11.16
CA SER A 119 -5.98 23.10 12.04
C SER A 119 -6.36 23.64 13.43
N VAL A 120 -5.79 24.75 13.86
CA VAL A 120 -6.06 25.33 15.20
C VAL A 120 -7.23 26.28 15.17
N THR A 121 -7.34 27.12 14.14
CA THR A 121 -8.42 28.08 13.99
C THR A 121 -9.61 27.57 13.18
N ASP A 122 -9.42 26.46 12.44
CA ASP A 122 -10.35 25.90 11.44
C ASP A 122 -10.72 26.93 10.35
N GLU A 123 -9.80 27.86 10.06
CA GLU A 123 -9.97 28.91 9.05
C GLU A 123 -9.25 28.55 7.75
N TYR A 124 -9.87 28.95 6.64
CA TYR A 124 -9.31 28.85 5.30
C TYR A 124 -8.89 30.24 4.81
N TYR A 125 -7.77 30.31 4.14
CA TYR A 125 -7.26 31.53 3.51
C TYR A 125 -6.97 31.25 2.04
N CYS A 126 -7.32 32.21 1.17
CA CYS A 126 -6.93 32.20 -0.23
C CYS A 126 -6.24 33.53 -0.58
N TYR A 127 -4.97 33.47 -0.87
CA TYR A 127 -4.15 34.57 -1.39
C TYR A 127 -4.21 34.49 -2.90
N ILE A 128 -4.75 35.53 -3.55
CA ILE A 128 -4.96 35.52 -5.00
C ILE A 128 -4.35 36.73 -5.67
N LEU A 129 -3.63 36.49 -6.74
CA LEU A 129 -3.12 37.56 -7.62
C LEU A 129 -4.31 38.13 -8.44
N ASP A 130 -4.73 39.35 -8.11
CA ASP A 130 -5.90 40.01 -8.71
C ASP A 130 -5.63 41.48 -8.98
N PRO A 131 -4.68 41.81 -9.90
CA PRO A 131 -4.26 43.21 -10.15
C PRO A 131 -5.42 44.09 -10.59
N GLU A 132 -6.35 43.57 -11.36
CA GLU A 132 -7.49 44.28 -11.93
C GLU A 132 -8.72 44.38 -11.01
N ASN A 133 -8.63 43.77 -9.80
CA ASN A 133 -9.77 43.65 -8.86
C ASN A 133 -11.03 43.00 -9.47
N LYS A 134 -10.84 41.91 -10.25
CA LYS A 134 -11.96 41.13 -10.84
C LYS A 134 -12.84 40.45 -9.78
N LEU A 135 -12.33 40.32 -8.55
CA LEU A 135 -13.10 39.86 -7.41
C LEU A 135 -14.08 40.88 -6.86
N GLU A 136 -13.93 42.17 -7.28
CA GLU A 136 -14.78 43.30 -6.83
C GLU A 136 -14.80 43.43 -5.30
N ILE A 137 -13.61 43.27 -4.66
CA ILE A 137 -13.47 43.43 -3.21
C ILE A 137 -13.37 44.91 -2.91
N GLU A 138 -14.38 45.46 -2.21
CA GLU A 138 -14.50 46.91 -1.91
C GLU A 138 -13.61 47.36 -0.75
N SER A 139 -13.15 46.44 0.13
CA SER A 139 -12.33 46.80 1.28
C SER A 139 -10.97 47.41 0.85
N GLU A 140 -10.46 48.44 1.54
CA GLU A 140 -9.16 49.06 1.24
C GLU A 140 -8.02 48.05 1.20
N ASN A 141 -8.04 47.04 2.07
CA ASN A 141 -7.04 45.99 2.15
C ASN A 141 -7.35 44.79 1.23
N ARG A 142 -8.37 44.89 0.37
CA ARG A 142 -8.83 43.81 -0.52
C ARG A 142 -9.05 42.48 0.19
N VAL A 143 -9.63 42.50 1.40
CA VAL A 143 -9.95 41.29 2.19
C VAL A 143 -11.46 41.09 2.17
N LEU A 144 -11.87 39.85 1.78
CA LEU A 144 -13.24 39.39 1.82
C LEU A 144 -13.34 38.20 2.79
N LYS A 145 -14.16 38.33 3.84
CA LYS A 145 -14.46 37.23 4.76
C LYS A 145 -15.86 36.67 4.47
N LYS A 146 -15.94 35.34 4.36
CA LYS A 146 -17.20 34.61 4.15
C LYS A 146 -17.18 33.30 4.97
N GLY A 147 -17.87 33.29 6.08
CA GLY A 147 -17.80 32.19 7.05
C GLY A 147 -16.39 32.05 7.60
N ASN A 148 -15.81 30.85 7.54
CA ASN A 148 -14.44 30.58 7.92
C ASN A 148 -13.41 30.80 6.77
N ASN A 149 -13.85 31.32 5.63
CA ASN A 149 -12.97 31.62 4.50
C ASN A 149 -12.56 33.08 4.50
N THR A 150 -11.27 33.35 4.36
CA THR A 150 -10.69 34.68 4.16
C THR A 150 -9.99 34.73 2.80
N ILE A 151 -10.45 35.59 1.90
CA ILE A 151 -9.91 35.79 0.55
C ILE A 151 -9.23 37.14 0.51
N ILE A 152 -7.99 37.18 0.01
CA ILE A 152 -7.19 38.39 -0.01
C ILE A 152 -6.63 38.58 -1.43
N GLY A 153 -7.01 39.68 -2.10
CA GLY A 153 -6.57 40.05 -3.44
C GLY A 153 -5.31 40.90 -3.43
N PHE A 154 -4.33 40.58 -4.29
CA PHE A 154 -3.06 41.33 -4.40
C PHE A 154 -2.86 41.87 -5.80
N LYS A 155 -2.18 43.05 -5.88
CA LYS A 155 -1.83 43.67 -7.14
C LYS A 155 -0.60 43.04 -7.80
N SER A 156 0.31 42.52 -6.98
CA SER A 156 1.53 41.86 -7.45
C SER A 156 1.77 40.51 -6.77
N GLU A 157 2.46 39.61 -7.47
CA GLU A 157 2.87 38.33 -6.93
C GLU A 157 3.81 38.48 -5.72
N ILE A 158 4.68 39.47 -5.74
CA ILE A 158 5.62 39.77 -4.64
C ILE A 158 4.86 40.11 -3.36
N GLU A 159 3.84 41.00 -3.45
CA GLU A 159 2.97 41.32 -2.30
C GLU A 159 2.24 40.08 -1.78
N MET A 160 1.69 39.25 -2.67
CA MET A 160 0.98 38.03 -2.33
C MET A 160 1.90 37.05 -1.60
N LEU A 161 3.11 36.80 -2.13
CA LEU A 161 4.07 35.90 -1.52
C LEU A 161 4.55 36.40 -0.14
N ASN A 162 4.80 37.68 0.02
CA ASN A 162 5.14 38.27 1.31
C ASN A 162 4.02 38.13 2.33
N ALA A 163 2.77 38.39 1.94
CA ALA A 163 1.60 38.20 2.81
C ALA A 163 1.41 36.76 3.20
N PHE A 164 1.55 35.80 2.27
CA PHE A 164 1.52 34.38 2.56
C PHE A 164 2.62 33.98 3.56
N LEU A 165 3.88 34.38 3.32
CA LEU A 165 5.00 34.11 4.23
C LEU A 165 4.77 34.70 5.61
N GLY A 166 4.21 35.93 5.69
CA GLY A 166 3.81 36.54 6.95
C GLY A 166 2.80 35.69 7.71
N LYS A 167 1.76 35.21 7.02
CA LYS A 167 0.76 34.33 7.62
C LYS A 167 1.34 32.97 7.99
N TYR A 168 2.20 32.40 7.17
CA TYR A 168 2.92 31.16 7.47
C TYR A 168 3.74 31.28 8.77
N CYS A 169 4.47 32.40 8.93
CA CYS A 169 5.22 32.69 10.15
C CYS A 169 4.32 32.95 11.37
N GLU A 170 3.11 33.47 11.20
CA GLU A 170 2.10 33.61 12.25
C GLU A 170 1.53 32.25 12.68
N ILE A 171 1.15 31.40 11.70
CA ILE A 171 0.66 30.03 11.94
C ILE A 171 1.73 29.19 12.62
N ARG A 172 2.99 29.28 12.19
CA ARG A 172 4.10 28.42 12.63
C ARG A 172 3.73 26.94 12.59
N PRO A 173 3.38 26.39 11.41
CA PRO A 173 2.96 25.01 11.33
C PRO A 173 4.10 24.09 11.77
N THR A 174 3.75 23.02 12.45
CA THR A 174 4.67 21.91 12.77
C THR A 174 4.60 20.81 11.72
N ILE A 175 3.46 20.75 11.02
CA ILE A 175 3.22 19.82 9.92
C ILE A 175 2.61 20.60 8.75
N ILE A 176 3.14 20.39 7.56
CA ILE A 176 2.53 20.84 6.31
C ILE A 176 2.16 19.65 5.44
N THR A 177 1.04 19.76 4.74
CA THR A 177 0.54 18.72 3.85
C THR A 177 -0.38 19.30 2.78
N GLY A 178 -0.74 18.50 1.82
CA GLY A 178 -1.63 18.76 0.71
C GLY A 178 -1.54 17.60 -0.28
N TRP A 179 -2.08 17.76 -1.48
CA TRP A 179 -2.14 16.68 -2.46
C TRP A 179 -0.99 16.72 -3.46
N ASN A 180 0.01 15.85 -3.32
CA ASN A 180 1.23 15.81 -4.13
C ASN A 180 2.22 16.96 -3.85
N THR A 181 2.16 17.54 -2.68
CA THR A 181 2.92 18.71 -2.28
C THR A 181 4.43 18.51 -2.31
N ASP A 182 4.94 17.33 -2.00
CA ASP A 182 6.38 17.04 -2.04
C ASP A 182 6.95 17.11 -3.47
N ASN A 183 6.14 16.86 -4.50
CA ASN A 183 6.61 16.86 -5.89
C ASN A 183 6.27 18.15 -6.65
N PHE A 184 5.33 18.96 -6.18
CA PHE A 184 4.92 20.17 -6.89
C PHE A 184 4.91 21.42 -6.02
N ASP A 185 4.00 21.51 -5.05
CA ASP A 185 3.71 22.76 -4.33
C ASP A 185 4.91 23.28 -3.54
N ILE A 186 5.53 22.44 -2.72
CA ILE A 186 6.68 22.84 -1.89
C ILE A 186 7.88 23.22 -2.75
N PRO A 187 8.34 22.41 -3.71
CA PRO A 187 9.47 22.80 -4.55
C PRO A 187 9.17 24.04 -5.42
N TYR A 188 7.93 24.16 -5.93
CA TYR A 188 7.55 25.33 -6.73
C TYR A 188 7.55 26.60 -5.88
N LEU A 189 6.87 26.58 -4.75
CA LEU A 189 6.79 27.71 -3.82
C LEU A 189 8.19 28.14 -3.34
N TYR A 190 9.01 27.19 -2.88
CA TYR A 190 10.37 27.47 -2.43
C TYR A 190 11.20 28.14 -3.54
N ASN A 191 11.25 27.55 -4.72
CA ASN A 191 12.05 28.04 -5.83
C ASN A 191 11.54 29.40 -6.35
N ARG A 192 10.21 29.60 -6.37
CA ARG A 192 9.62 30.89 -6.80
C ARG A 192 9.91 32.00 -5.80
N VAL A 193 9.74 31.74 -4.51
CA VAL A 193 10.13 32.72 -3.45
C VAL A 193 11.62 32.99 -3.50
N TYR A 194 12.46 31.99 -3.68
CA TYR A 194 13.91 32.16 -3.81
C TYR A 194 14.28 33.09 -4.97
N GLN A 195 13.63 32.91 -6.13
CA GLN A 195 13.90 33.74 -7.32
C GLN A 195 13.44 35.19 -7.17
N LEU A 196 12.27 35.40 -6.56
CA LEU A 196 11.68 36.75 -6.50
C LEU A 196 12.10 37.54 -5.26
N LEU A 197 12.29 36.87 -4.13
CA LEU A 197 12.53 37.50 -2.83
C LEU A 197 13.89 37.12 -2.21
N GLY A 198 14.56 36.10 -2.74
CA GLY A 198 15.87 35.68 -2.24
C GLY A 198 15.83 34.57 -1.19
N GLN A 199 17.02 34.12 -0.80
CA GLN A 199 17.23 32.97 0.08
C GLN A 199 16.65 33.18 1.49
N GLU A 200 16.75 34.37 2.04
CA GLU A 200 16.26 34.69 3.39
C GLU A 200 14.75 34.48 3.49
N PHE A 201 13.98 34.96 2.51
CA PHE A 201 12.54 34.79 2.45
C PHE A 201 12.14 33.31 2.20
N ALA A 202 12.82 32.60 1.31
CA ALA A 202 12.59 31.19 1.09
C ALA A 202 12.93 30.37 2.34
N GLY A 203 13.88 30.82 3.15
CA GLY A 203 14.22 30.25 4.46
C GLY A 203 13.12 30.38 5.51
N LEU A 204 12.19 31.36 5.40
CA LEU A 204 11.09 31.54 6.35
C LEU A 204 10.13 30.35 6.46
N LEU A 205 10.14 29.44 5.49
CA LEU A 205 9.42 28.16 5.61
C LEU A 205 9.93 27.29 6.77
N SER A 206 11.16 27.55 7.24
CA SER A 206 11.76 26.85 8.39
C SER A 206 11.88 27.81 9.58
N PRO A 207 11.52 27.41 10.82
CA PRO A 207 11.69 28.22 12.01
C PRO A 207 13.15 28.55 12.35
N ILE A 208 14.11 27.89 11.69
CA ILE A 208 15.55 28.15 11.84
C ILE A 208 16.23 28.52 10.50
N GLY A 209 15.46 28.87 9.48
CA GLY A 209 15.94 29.33 8.18
C GLY A 209 16.60 28.25 7.31
N VAL A 210 16.37 26.97 7.59
CA VAL A 210 17.03 25.87 6.87
C VAL A 210 16.03 25.05 6.06
N VAL A 211 16.09 25.24 4.74
CA VAL A 211 15.34 24.45 3.75
C VAL A 211 16.32 23.94 2.72
N LYS A 212 16.34 22.63 2.46
CA LYS A 212 17.25 22.01 1.49
C LYS A 212 16.62 20.84 0.76
N TYR A 213 17.04 20.61 -0.49
CA TYR A 213 16.67 19.43 -1.23
C TYR A 213 17.48 18.22 -0.77
N SER A 214 16.81 17.12 -0.44
CA SER A 214 17.41 15.85 -0.06
C SER A 214 17.44 14.91 -1.26
N GLU A 215 18.63 14.69 -1.84
CA GLU A 215 18.82 13.71 -2.92
C GLU A 215 18.43 12.28 -2.51
N TYR A 216 18.62 11.95 -1.24
CA TYR A 216 18.26 10.64 -0.72
C TYR A 216 16.75 10.45 -0.65
N ARG A 217 16.01 11.48 -0.19
CA ARG A 217 14.54 11.43 -0.04
C ARG A 217 13.80 11.91 -1.29
N GLN A 218 14.52 12.51 -2.26
CA GLN A 218 13.98 13.11 -3.48
C GLN A 218 12.89 14.17 -3.20
N ARG A 219 13.12 15.02 -2.17
CA ARG A 219 12.19 16.08 -1.76
C ARG A 219 12.89 17.15 -0.93
N PHE A 220 12.21 18.26 -0.72
CA PHE A 220 12.68 19.30 0.21
C PHE A 220 12.50 18.86 1.67
N GLU A 221 13.52 19.10 2.48
CA GLU A 221 13.52 18.99 3.93
C GLU A 221 13.48 20.39 4.52
N ILE A 222 12.47 20.63 5.36
CA ILE A 222 12.25 21.91 6.06
C ILE A 222 12.53 21.66 7.53
N ALA A 223 13.69 22.17 8.03
CA ALA A 223 14.07 21.94 9.41
C ALA A 223 13.05 22.55 10.39
N GLY A 224 12.49 21.71 11.26
CA GLY A 224 11.47 22.10 12.24
C GLY A 224 10.02 22.01 11.77
N VAL A 225 9.79 21.67 10.50
CA VAL A 225 8.44 21.46 9.94
C VAL A 225 8.42 20.13 9.19
N SER A 226 7.49 19.26 9.55
CA SER A 226 7.37 17.96 8.87
C SER A 226 6.48 18.08 7.65
N SER A 227 6.98 17.68 6.48
CA SER A 227 6.19 17.53 5.26
C SER A 227 5.63 16.12 5.17
N LEU A 228 4.30 16.00 5.17
CA LEU A 228 3.58 14.74 5.06
C LEU A 228 2.62 14.80 3.85
N ASP A 229 3.13 14.59 2.65
CA ASP A 229 2.34 14.58 1.41
C ASP A 229 1.15 13.61 1.51
N TYR A 230 -0.07 14.14 1.46
CA TYR A 230 -1.28 13.36 1.70
C TYR A 230 -1.54 12.32 0.61
N LEU A 231 -1.17 12.58 -0.64
CA LEU A 231 -1.23 11.59 -1.71
C LEU A 231 -0.31 10.39 -1.42
N ALA A 232 0.88 10.64 -0.89
CA ALA A 232 1.82 9.58 -0.52
C ALA A 232 1.32 8.78 0.68
N LEU A 233 0.73 9.44 1.70
CA LEU A 233 0.07 8.78 2.83
C LEU A 233 -1.12 7.94 2.37
N TYR A 234 -1.97 8.48 1.51
CA TYR A 234 -3.11 7.78 0.95
C TYR A 234 -2.69 6.50 0.21
N LYS A 235 -1.67 6.58 -0.64
CA LYS A 235 -1.10 5.40 -1.33
C LYS A 235 -0.50 4.37 -0.38
N LYS A 236 0.08 4.81 0.74
CA LYS A 236 0.72 3.93 1.73
C LYS A 236 -0.31 3.16 2.55
N PHE A 237 -1.35 3.83 3.03
CA PHE A 237 -2.29 3.26 3.99
C PHE A 237 -3.56 2.68 3.35
N THR A 238 -3.87 3.04 2.11
CA THR A 238 -5.01 2.47 1.39
C THR A 238 -4.60 1.15 0.72
N PRO A 239 -5.12 -0.01 1.17
CA PRO A 239 -4.64 -1.32 0.71
C PRO A 239 -5.02 -1.63 -0.73
N SER A 240 -6.08 -1.02 -1.27
CA SER A 240 -6.55 -1.25 -2.64
C SER A 240 -6.03 -0.20 -3.61
N LEU A 241 -5.58 -0.65 -4.79
CA LEU A 241 -5.23 0.28 -5.88
C LEU A 241 -6.50 0.99 -6.38
N LYS A 242 -6.46 2.32 -6.44
CA LYS A 242 -7.58 3.13 -6.95
C LYS A 242 -7.49 3.34 -8.47
N PRO A 243 -8.63 3.53 -9.15
CA PRO A 243 -8.66 3.82 -10.59
C PRO A 243 -7.92 5.10 -10.97
N SER A 244 -8.01 6.11 -10.12
CA SER A 244 -7.31 7.37 -10.22
C SER A 244 -6.78 7.78 -8.85
N TYR A 245 -5.66 8.50 -8.82
CA TYR A 245 -5.13 9.16 -7.64
C TYR A 245 -5.21 10.70 -7.78
N ARG A 246 -6.03 11.18 -8.72
CA ARG A 246 -6.37 12.61 -8.79
C ARG A 246 -7.23 12.96 -7.59
N LEU A 247 -7.08 14.17 -7.10
CA LEU A 247 -7.79 14.62 -5.89
C LEU A 247 -9.31 14.56 -6.04
N ASP A 248 -9.83 14.94 -7.22
CA ASP A 248 -11.26 14.85 -7.57
C ASP A 248 -11.82 13.41 -7.45
N ALA A 249 -11.08 12.44 -7.98
CA ALA A 249 -11.52 11.04 -7.97
C ALA A 249 -11.45 10.42 -6.56
N VAL A 250 -10.43 10.77 -5.77
CA VAL A 250 -10.28 10.27 -4.40
C VAL A 250 -11.26 10.99 -3.46
N GLY A 251 -11.44 12.30 -3.64
CA GLY A 251 -12.42 13.08 -2.88
C GLY A 251 -13.85 12.56 -3.08
N GLU A 252 -14.26 12.30 -4.34
CA GLU A 252 -15.57 11.69 -4.63
C GLU A 252 -15.73 10.31 -4.00
N ASP A 253 -14.71 9.44 -4.13
CA ASP A 253 -14.78 8.05 -3.65
C ASP A 253 -14.77 7.95 -2.11
N GLU A 254 -13.96 8.77 -1.44
CA GLU A 254 -13.80 8.69 0.01
C GLU A 254 -14.76 9.58 0.79
N VAL A 255 -14.99 10.82 0.37
CA VAL A 255 -15.76 11.82 1.13
C VAL A 255 -16.96 12.38 0.37
N GLY A 256 -17.20 11.96 -0.86
CA GLY A 256 -18.33 12.40 -1.68
C GLY A 256 -18.19 13.83 -2.24
N ILE A 257 -16.99 14.42 -2.16
CA ILE A 257 -16.72 15.80 -2.59
C ILE A 257 -15.93 15.75 -3.90
N LYS A 258 -16.43 16.50 -4.91
CA LYS A 258 -15.76 16.68 -6.20
C LYS A 258 -15.04 18.01 -6.28
N LYS A 259 -14.06 18.10 -7.15
CA LYS A 259 -13.50 19.39 -7.57
C LYS A 259 -14.56 20.26 -8.23
N VAL A 260 -14.37 21.57 -8.13
CA VAL A 260 -15.22 22.53 -8.86
C VAL A 260 -15.02 22.33 -10.36
N SER A 261 -16.08 22.00 -11.09
CA SER A 261 -16.01 21.80 -12.54
C SER A 261 -15.92 23.13 -13.28
N TYR A 262 -15.08 23.19 -14.32
CA TYR A 262 -14.97 24.35 -15.22
C TYR A 262 -14.73 23.88 -16.65
N GLU A 263 -14.92 24.77 -17.62
CA GLU A 263 -14.61 24.55 -19.01
C GLU A 263 -13.32 25.25 -19.43
N GLY A 264 -12.58 24.65 -20.37
CA GLY A 264 -11.33 25.21 -20.85
C GLY A 264 -10.12 24.93 -19.97
N THR A 265 -9.14 25.81 -19.97
CA THR A 265 -7.92 25.71 -19.17
C THR A 265 -8.06 26.44 -17.83
N LEU A 266 -7.21 26.09 -16.86
CA LEU A 266 -7.15 26.78 -15.58
C LEU A 266 -6.80 28.27 -15.71
N ASN A 267 -5.96 28.61 -16.70
CA ASN A 267 -5.69 30.03 -17.05
C ASN A 267 -6.95 30.75 -17.54
N GLU A 268 -7.74 30.12 -18.38
CA GLU A 268 -9.01 30.69 -18.85
C GLU A 268 -10.00 30.88 -17.70
N LEU A 269 -10.06 29.92 -16.75
CA LEU A 269 -10.86 30.09 -15.56
C LEU A 269 -10.36 31.28 -14.71
N TYR A 270 -9.03 31.35 -14.50
CA TYR A 270 -8.43 32.49 -13.77
C TYR A 270 -8.75 33.84 -14.45
N GLU A 271 -8.71 33.92 -15.78
CA GLU A 271 -8.95 35.18 -16.49
C GLU A 271 -10.45 35.54 -16.56
N ASN A 272 -11.31 34.56 -16.76
CA ASN A 272 -12.72 34.79 -17.08
C ASN A 272 -13.66 34.72 -15.87
N ASP A 273 -13.32 33.90 -14.83
CA ASP A 273 -14.15 33.74 -13.64
C ASP A 273 -13.28 33.60 -12.37
N ARG A 274 -12.79 34.70 -11.89
CA ARG A 274 -11.92 34.81 -10.72
C ARG A 274 -12.58 34.28 -9.45
N LYS A 275 -13.89 34.48 -9.30
CA LYS A 275 -14.65 33.99 -8.14
C LYS A 275 -14.69 32.46 -8.09
N LYS A 276 -14.93 31.86 -9.24
CA LYS A 276 -14.91 30.39 -9.39
C LYS A 276 -13.50 29.79 -9.24
N PHE A 277 -12.49 30.50 -9.72
CA PHE A 277 -11.09 30.09 -9.55
C PHE A 277 -10.68 30.04 -8.07
N VAL A 278 -11.06 31.06 -7.26
CA VAL A 278 -10.87 31.04 -5.81
C VAL A 278 -11.61 29.87 -5.16
N ALA A 279 -12.88 29.63 -5.55
CA ALA A 279 -13.65 28.52 -5.05
C ALA A 279 -13.00 27.16 -5.40
N TYR A 280 -12.41 27.03 -6.59
CA TYR A 280 -11.66 25.86 -7.02
C TYR A 280 -10.45 25.59 -6.11
N ASN A 281 -9.58 26.57 -5.90
CA ASN A 281 -8.38 26.41 -5.09
C ASN A 281 -8.70 26.14 -3.60
N LEU A 282 -9.69 26.81 -3.02
CA LEU A 282 -10.18 26.54 -1.65
C LEU A 282 -10.77 25.14 -1.52
N ASN A 283 -11.49 24.67 -2.54
CA ASN A 283 -12.10 23.34 -2.52
C ASN A 283 -11.05 22.22 -2.56
N ASP A 284 -9.92 22.43 -3.24
CA ASP A 284 -8.84 21.46 -3.27
C ASP A 284 -8.23 21.25 -1.87
N VAL A 285 -8.03 22.33 -1.12
CA VAL A 285 -7.64 22.24 0.30
C VAL A 285 -8.72 21.58 1.14
N HIS A 286 -10.00 21.96 0.96
CA HIS A 286 -11.12 21.40 1.71
C HIS A 286 -11.26 19.89 1.53
N ILE A 287 -11.09 19.37 0.31
CA ILE A 287 -11.11 17.91 0.06
C ILE A 287 -10.06 17.20 0.91
N VAL A 288 -8.83 17.73 0.99
CA VAL A 288 -7.76 17.10 1.79
C VAL A 288 -8.06 17.17 3.28
N VAL A 289 -8.64 18.27 3.77
CA VAL A 289 -9.11 18.40 5.17
C VAL A 289 -10.12 17.30 5.49
N GLU A 290 -11.15 17.14 4.67
CA GLU A 290 -12.20 16.13 4.88
C GLU A 290 -11.67 14.69 4.72
N LEU A 291 -10.72 14.48 3.83
CA LEU A 291 -10.02 13.19 3.72
C LEU A 291 -9.29 12.84 5.03
N ASP A 292 -8.54 13.77 5.64
CA ASP A 292 -7.82 13.49 6.88
C ASP A 292 -8.75 13.35 8.08
N LYS A 293 -9.82 14.14 8.16
CA LYS A 293 -10.89 13.95 9.18
C LYS A 293 -11.47 12.53 9.15
N LYS A 294 -11.63 11.94 7.95
CA LYS A 294 -12.17 10.59 7.79
C LYS A 294 -11.10 9.50 8.00
N LEU A 295 -9.92 9.67 7.42
CA LEU A 295 -8.93 8.60 7.28
C LEU A 295 -7.87 8.61 8.39
N ASP A 296 -7.66 9.76 9.03
CA ASP A 296 -6.75 9.94 10.18
C ASP A 296 -5.29 9.52 9.89
N TYR A 297 -4.82 9.77 8.65
CA TYR A 297 -3.50 9.29 8.22
C TYR A 297 -2.34 10.11 8.78
N ILE A 298 -2.54 11.39 9.09
CA ILE A 298 -1.53 12.23 9.74
C ILE A 298 -1.25 11.69 11.16
N GLU A 299 -2.28 11.48 11.98
CA GLU A 299 -2.14 10.97 13.34
C GLU A 299 -1.65 9.52 13.37
N THR A 300 -2.10 8.68 12.42
CA THR A 300 -1.59 7.33 12.24
C THR A 300 -0.09 7.33 11.93
N SER A 301 0.38 8.23 11.05
CA SER A 301 1.79 8.38 10.72
C SER A 301 2.63 8.80 11.91
N ARG A 302 2.15 9.79 12.65
CA ARG A 302 2.80 10.26 13.89
C ARG A 302 2.92 9.14 14.91
N GLY A 303 1.83 8.41 15.16
CA GLY A 303 1.82 7.29 16.11
C GLY A 303 2.85 6.21 15.76
N ILE A 304 2.95 5.83 14.48
CA ILE A 304 3.98 4.87 14.01
C ILE A 304 5.39 5.42 14.23
N CYS A 305 5.62 6.70 13.89
CA CYS A 305 6.94 7.32 14.04
C CYS A 305 7.34 7.48 15.50
N HIS A 306 6.39 7.73 16.42
CA HIS A 306 6.68 7.77 17.85
C HIS A 306 7.05 6.39 18.40
N ILE A 307 6.36 5.32 18.02
CA ILE A 307 6.77 3.95 18.36
C ILE A 307 8.17 3.64 17.80
N GLY A 308 8.43 4.10 16.57
CA GLY A 308 9.69 3.92 15.86
C GLY A 308 10.81 4.87 16.30
N HIS A 309 10.54 5.92 17.07
CA HIS A 309 11.51 6.97 17.44
C HIS A 309 12.29 7.49 16.22
N VAL A 310 11.55 7.86 15.17
CA VAL A 310 12.09 8.39 13.91
C VAL A 310 11.39 9.69 13.53
N SER A 311 11.98 10.47 12.61
CA SER A 311 11.31 11.66 12.06
C SER A 311 10.01 11.26 11.33
N TYR A 312 9.01 12.14 11.29
CA TYR A 312 7.71 11.82 10.67
C TYR A 312 7.82 11.48 9.18
N GLU A 313 8.80 12.06 8.50
CA GLU A 313 9.09 11.75 7.09
C GLU A 313 9.62 10.32 6.87
N ASP A 314 10.09 9.64 7.91
CA ASP A 314 10.50 8.24 7.82
C ASP A 314 9.31 7.26 7.77
N ILE A 315 8.07 7.78 7.91
CA ILE A 315 6.85 6.96 7.75
C ILE A 315 6.83 6.22 6.40
N TYR A 316 7.38 6.82 5.34
CA TYR A 316 7.40 6.21 4.00
C TYR A 316 8.35 5.01 3.87
N ALA A 317 9.25 4.79 4.84
CA ALA A 317 10.23 3.71 4.84
C ALA A 317 10.01 2.75 6.02
N SER A 318 9.29 1.64 5.80
CA SER A 318 8.95 0.69 6.88
C SER A 318 10.17 0.17 7.64
N SER A 319 11.29 -0.06 6.95
CA SER A 319 12.54 -0.49 7.60
C SER A 319 13.08 0.53 8.62
N ARG A 320 12.79 1.82 8.45
CA ARG A 320 13.26 2.89 9.34
C ARG A 320 12.55 2.86 10.70
N TYR A 321 11.21 2.95 10.68
CA TYR A 321 10.46 2.98 11.95
C TYR A 321 10.49 1.62 12.66
N LEU A 322 10.59 0.50 11.95
CA LEU A 322 10.78 -0.82 12.56
C LEU A 322 12.17 -0.95 13.20
N GLU A 323 13.22 -0.50 12.52
CA GLU A 323 14.57 -0.46 13.08
C GLU A 323 14.62 0.41 14.35
N GLY A 324 14.02 1.59 14.32
CA GLY A 324 13.98 2.48 15.48
C GLY A 324 13.22 1.86 16.66
N ALA A 325 12.06 1.21 16.42
CA ALA A 325 11.32 0.50 17.46
C ALA A 325 12.15 -0.66 18.09
N ILE A 326 12.93 -1.37 17.27
CA ILE A 326 13.84 -2.41 17.76
C ILE A 326 14.97 -1.79 18.58
N LEU A 327 15.56 -0.67 18.14
CA LEU A 327 16.61 0.03 18.90
C LEU A 327 16.12 0.50 20.28
N VAL A 328 14.88 1.01 20.37
CA VAL A 328 14.25 1.37 21.66
C VAL A 328 14.10 0.14 22.55
N TYR A 329 13.61 -0.96 22.01
CA TYR A 329 13.48 -2.21 22.75
C TYR A 329 14.84 -2.71 23.26
N CYS A 330 15.85 -2.76 22.39
CA CYS A 330 17.21 -3.18 22.72
C CYS A 330 17.83 -2.31 23.80
N LYS A 331 17.62 -0.99 23.72
CA LYS A 331 18.12 -0.06 24.73
C LYS A 331 17.53 -0.31 26.11
N LYS A 332 16.24 -0.67 26.22
CA LYS A 332 15.60 -1.00 27.49
C LYS A 332 16.18 -2.23 28.19
N ILE A 333 16.83 -3.10 27.43
CA ILE A 333 17.43 -4.35 27.94
C ILE A 333 18.96 -4.38 27.84
N ASP A 334 19.59 -3.22 27.60
CA ASP A 334 21.06 -3.04 27.45
C ASP A 334 21.70 -3.95 26.38
N VAL A 335 20.95 -4.26 25.34
CA VAL A 335 21.42 -5.02 24.18
C VAL A 335 21.80 -4.07 23.04
N VAL A 336 22.91 -4.36 22.37
CA VAL A 336 23.45 -3.59 21.25
C VAL A 336 23.35 -4.44 19.98
N VAL A 337 22.90 -3.82 18.89
CA VAL A 337 22.68 -4.52 17.61
C VAL A 337 23.84 -4.32 16.63
N PRO A 338 24.09 -5.26 15.69
CA PRO A 338 25.15 -5.12 14.71
C PRO A 338 24.89 -3.97 13.74
N ASN A 339 25.91 -3.53 13.02
CA ASN A 339 25.78 -2.60 11.90
C ASN A 339 24.99 -3.24 10.75
N LYS A 340 24.44 -2.40 9.86
CA LYS A 340 23.82 -2.85 8.61
C LYS A 340 24.85 -3.43 7.67
N ASN A 341 24.42 -4.32 6.79
CA ASN A 341 25.27 -4.85 5.74
C ASN A 341 25.75 -3.72 4.79
N LYS A 342 27.06 -3.53 4.68
CA LYS A 342 27.69 -2.52 3.80
C LYS A 342 27.34 -2.75 2.32
N ASP A 343 27.14 -3.99 1.90
CA ASP A 343 26.80 -4.38 0.53
C ASP A 343 25.29 -4.41 0.22
N ALA A 344 24.45 -3.93 1.11
CA ALA A 344 22.98 -3.99 0.97
C ALA A 344 22.46 -3.47 -0.39
N ARG A 345 23.07 -2.41 -0.94
CA ARG A 345 22.67 -1.85 -2.25
C ARG A 345 23.05 -2.78 -3.41
N LYS A 346 24.22 -3.41 -3.36
CA LYS A 346 24.65 -4.41 -4.36
C LYS A 346 23.74 -5.63 -4.32
N LEU A 347 23.43 -6.13 -3.13
CA LEU A 347 22.50 -7.24 -2.91
C LEU A 347 21.09 -6.92 -3.44
N MET A 348 20.59 -5.71 -3.25
CA MET A 348 19.32 -5.29 -3.83
C MET A 348 19.33 -5.30 -5.36
N ALA A 349 20.41 -4.81 -5.98
CA ALA A 349 20.56 -4.80 -7.44
C ALA A 349 20.69 -6.22 -8.00
N GLN A 350 21.39 -7.10 -7.32
CA GLN A 350 21.54 -8.51 -7.68
C GLN A 350 20.20 -9.23 -7.59
N ARG A 351 19.46 -9.10 -6.48
CA ARG A 351 18.14 -9.71 -6.28
C ARG A 351 17.06 -9.24 -7.23
N ALA A 352 17.18 -8.03 -7.74
CA ALA A 352 16.27 -7.55 -8.78
C ALA A 352 16.41 -8.33 -10.09
N ARG A 353 17.49 -9.09 -10.28
CA ARG A 353 17.82 -9.90 -11.46
C ARG A 353 17.64 -11.40 -11.25
N GLU A 354 17.71 -11.86 -10.01
CA GLU A 354 17.58 -13.28 -9.63
C GLU A 354 16.11 -13.64 -9.35
N ASP A 355 15.80 -14.94 -9.39
CA ASP A 355 14.51 -15.46 -9.02
C ASP A 355 14.21 -15.18 -7.53
N LYS A 356 13.01 -14.73 -7.27
CA LYS A 356 12.54 -14.48 -5.91
C LYS A 356 12.35 -15.81 -5.19
N PHE A 357 12.75 -15.89 -3.92
CA PHE A 357 12.39 -17.03 -3.07
C PHE A 357 10.88 -17.27 -3.02
N ALA A 358 10.48 -18.50 -2.74
CA ALA A 358 9.08 -18.90 -2.74
C ALA A 358 8.26 -18.06 -1.76
N GLY A 359 7.25 -17.38 -2.30
CA GLY A 359 6.31 -16.57 -1.51
C GLY A 359 5.22 -17.43 -0.85
N ALA A 360 4.05 -16.84 -0.60
CA ALA A 360 2.90 -17.52 -0.04
C ALA A 360 2.39 -18.66 -0.94
N TYR A 361 1.85 -19.73 -0.32
CA TYR A 361 1.16 -20.78 -1.04
C TYR A 361 -0.26 -20.36 -1.41
N VAL A 362 -0.62 -20.54 -2.67
CA VAL A 362 -1.99 -20.33 -3.17
C VAL A 362 -2.38 -21.54 -4.02
N GLN A 363 -3.43 -22.23 -3.64
CA GLN A 363 -3.96 -23.37 -4.39
C GLN A 363 -4.77 -22.90 -5.59
N GLU A 364 -4.80 -23.64 -6.69
CA GLU A 364 -5.82 -23.43 -7.73
C GLU A 364 -7.18 -23.83 -7.17
N PRO A 365 -8.22 -22.95 -7.28
CA PRO A 365 -9.51 -23.26 -6.70
C PRO A 365 -10.26 -24.34 -7.47
N GLN A 366 -11.16 -25.03 -6.81
CA GLN A 366 -12.24 -25.77 -7.45
C GLN A 366 -13.16 -24.71 -8.09
N LYS A 367 -13.06 -24.57 -9.44
CA LYS A 367 -13.77 -23.52 -10.18
C LYS A 367 -15.29 -23.72 -10.11
N GLY A 368 -16.01 -22.62 -10.14
CA GLY A 368 -17.44 -22.61 -10.17
C GLY A 368 -18.10 -21.96 -8.96
N ARG A 369 -19.42 -22.10 -8.92
CA ARG A 369 -20.25 -21.61 -7.82
C ARG A 369 -20.35 -22.68 -6.75
N HIS A 370 -20.07 -22.30 -5.50
CA HIS A 370 -20.17 -23.12 -4.30
C HIS A 370 -21.14 -22.47 -3.32
N GLU A 371 -21.94 -23.28 -2.66
CA GLU A 371 -22.89 -22.83 -1.64
C GLU A 371 -22.34 -23.06 -0.23
N TRP A 372 -22.73 -22.19 0.68
CA TRP A 372 -22.49 -22.31 2.10
C TRP A 372 -21.01 -22.55 2.43
N VAL A 373 -20.18 -21.63 1.92
CA VAL A 373 -18.74 -21.67 2.12
C VAL A 373 -18.38 -20.89 3.40
N PHE A 374 -17.55 -21.51 4.22
CA PHE A 374 -16.90 -20.84 5.34
C PHE A 374 -15.40 -20.83 5.16
N ASP A 375 -14.73 -19.88 5.79
CA ASP A 375 -13.27 -19.83 5.85
C ASP A 375 -12.75 -20.25 7.22
N LEU A 376 -11.47 -20.58 7.24
CA LEU A 376 -10.64 -20.75 8.41
C LEU A 376 -9.32 -20.05 8.15
N ASP A 377 -9.01 -18.99 8.92
CA ASP A 377 -7.84 -18.14 8.74
C ASP A 377 -6.82 -18.33 9.87
N ILE A 378 -5.55 -18.50 9.52
CA ILE A 378 -4.46 -18.63 10.50
C ILE A 378 -4.10 -17.26 11.04
N THR A 379 -4.44 -17.02 12.30
CA THR A 379 -4.24 -15.75 12.98
C THR A 379 -2.77 -15.30 12.94
N SER A 380 -2.49 -14.21 12.23
CA SER A 380 -1.14 -13.63 12.12
C SER A 380 -0.09 -14.69 11.77
N MET A 381 -0.30 -15.48 10.71
CA MET A 381 0.49 -16.67 10.37
C MET A 381 2.01 -16.45 10.42
N TYR A 382 2.54 -15.42 9.73
CA TYR A 382 4.00 -15.19 9.71
C TYR A 382 4.57 -14.75 11.07
N PRO A 383 3.98 -13.83 11.83
CA PRO A 383 4.37 -13.57 13.21
C PRO A 383 4.32 -14.82 14.10
N SER A 384 3.31 -15.67 13.94
CA SER A 384 3.19 -16.92 14.72
C SER A 384 4.28 -17.92 14.37
N VAL A 385 4.65 -18.06 13.09
CA VAL A 385 5.79 -18.88 12.65
C VAL A 385 7.10 -18.36 13.24
N ILE A 386 7.36 -17.05 13.14
CA ILE A 386 8.59 -16.44 13.68
C ILE A 386 8.71 -16.67 15.19
N ARG A 387 7.61 -16.45 15.93
CA ARG A 387 7.58 -16.66 17.37
C ARG A 387 7.74 -18.13 17.76
N SER A 388 7.09 -19.05 17.05
CA SER A 388 7.14 -20.48 17.34
C SER A 388 8.52 -21.07 17.09
N LEU A 389 9.12 -20.76 15.95
CA LEU A 389 10.45 -21.25 15.58
C LEU A 389 11.59 -20.48 16.22
N ASN A 390 11.31 -19.37 16.91
CA ASN A 390 12.31 -18.47 17.47
C ASN A 390 13.22 -17.84 16.40
N ILE A 391 12.64 -17.45 15.26
CA ILE A 391 13.39 -16.91 14.09
C ILE A 391 13.97 -15.53 14.42
N SER A 392 15.29 -15.46 14.56
CA SER A 392 16.06 -14.22 14.72
C SER A 392 17.52 -14.46 14.25
N PRO A 393 18.26 -13.44 13.81
CA PRO A 393 19.65 -13.67 13.37
C PRO A 393 20.54 -14.36 14.40
N GLU A 394 20.42 -13.99 15.67
CA GLU A 394 21.24 -14.52 16.77
C GLU A 394 20.78 -15.89 17.30
N THR A 395 19.59 -16.33 16.92
CA THR A 395 19.09 -17.66 17.29
C THR A 395 19.34 -18.71 16.23
N LYS A 396 19.68 -18.29 15.01
CA LYS A 396 20.07 -19.17 13.90
C LYS A 396 21.42 -19.82 14.19
N ILE A 397 21.45 -21.14 14.29
CA ILE A 397 22.67 -21.88 14.61
C ILE A 397 23.24 -22.69 13.46
N GLY A 398 22.40 -23.10 12.51
CA GLY A 398 22.87 -23.93 11.39
C GLY A 398 21.75 -24.30 10.43
N LYS A 399 22.06 -25.25 9.55
CA LYS A 399 21.14 -25.76 8.53
C LYS A 399 21.31 -27.26 8.34
N VAL A 400 20.21 -27.97 8.17
CA VAL A 400 20.17 -29.35 7.67
C VAL A 400 20.06 -29.28 6.14
N VAL A 401 21.09 -29.70 5.44
CA VAL A 401 21.14 -29.64 3.97
C VAL A 401 20.22 -30.69 3.37
N GLY A 402 19.44 -30.32 2.37
CA GLY A 402 18.49 -31.21 1.73
C GLY A 402 17.35 -31.67 2.63
N TRP A 403 16.97 -30.83 3.60
CA TRP A 403 15.88 -31.10 4.52
C TRP A 403 14.54 -31.28 3.82
N ASP A 404 13.87 -32.38 4.09
CA ASP A 404 12.45 -32.64 3.79
C ASP A 404 11.77 -33.26 5.01
N SER A 405 10.94 -32.48 5.64
CA SER A 405 10.21 -32.89 6.85
C SER A 405 9.28 -34.12 6.63
N LYS A 406 8.75 -34.26 5.41
CA LYS A 406 7.84 -35.37 5.08
C LYS A 406 8.60 -36.69 4.94
N GLU A 407 9.78 -36.66 4.37
CA GLU A 407 10.67 -37.83 4.30
C GLU A 407 11.17 -38.22 5.69
N PHE A 408 11.58 -37.22 6.50
CA PHE A 408 12.05 -37.42 7.86
C PHE A 408 10.97 -38.10 8.76
N ILE A 409 9.69 -37.75 8.57
CA ILE A 409 8.59 -38.36 9.34
C ILE A 409 8.28 -39.81 8.90
N LYS A 410 8.57 -40.17 7.63
CA LYS A 410 8.33 -41.52 7.11
C LYS A 410 9.23 -42.61 7.70
N LYS A 411 10.26 -42.21 8.45
CA LYS A 411 11.20 -43.11 9.13
C LYS A 411 11.94 -44.05 8.16
N ASP A 412 12.52 -43.51 7.11
CA ASP A 412 13.42 -44.25 6.23
C ASP A 412 14.85 -44.21 6.82
N ASN A 413 15.20 -45.24 7.60
CA ASN A 413 16.47 -45.35 8.32
C ASN A 413 17.72 -45.38 7.42
N LYS A 414 17.60 -45.30 6.10
CA LYS A 414 18.69 -45.31 5.15
C LYS A 414 19.19 -43.91 4.76
N LYS A 415 18.42 -42.86 5.06
CA LYS A 415 18.79 -41.49 4.70
C LYS A 415 19.72 -40.88 5.74
N THR A 416 20.78 -40.23 5.23
CA THR A 416 21.71 -39.42 6.04
C THR A 416 21.49 -37.94 5.75
N TYR A 417 21.64 -37.12 6.76
CA TYR A 417 21.47 -35.67 6.71
C TYR A 417 22.81 -34.97 7.03
N THR A 418 23.19 -33.97 6.25
CA THR A 418 24.38 -33.16 6.53
C THR A 418 23.95 -31.95 7.35
N ILE A 419 24.62 -31.69 8.48
CA ILE A 419 24.40 -30.49 9.30
C ILE A 419 25.56 -29.51 9.07
N GLU A 420 25.23 -28.30 8.69
CA GLU A 420 26.14 -27.15 8.65
C GLU A 420 25.88 -26.25 9.85
N VAL A 421 26.93 -25.96 10.63
CA VAL A 421 26.91 -25.05 11.78
C VAL A 421 27.98 -24.00 11.62
N GLY A 422 27.62 -22.71 11.66
CA GLY A 422 28.59 -21.63 11.48
C GLY A 422 29.28 -21.65 10.12
N GLY A 423 28.60 -22.15 9.07
CA GLY A 423 29.13 -22.26 7.69
C GLY A 423 30.15 -23.41 7.50
N LYS A 424 30.27 -24.32 8.45
CA LYS A 424 31.15 -25.49 8.38
C LYS A 424 30.31 -26.77 8.44
N ASP A 425 30.65 -27.73 7.58
CA ASP A 425 30.10 -29.09 7.63
C ASP A 425 30.51 -29.76 8.96
N LYS A 426 29.50 -30.25 9.71
CA LYS A 426 29.70 -30.98 10.97
C LYS A 426 29.57 -32.50 10.80
N GLY A 427 29.37 -32.97 9.58
CA GLY A 427 29.25 -34.38 9.26
C GLY A 427 27.85 -34.83 8.86
N LYS A 428 27.75 -36.12 8.54
CA LYS A 428 26.51 -36.77 8.14
C LYS A 428 25.94 -37.52 9.33
N LEU A 429 24.68 -37.31 9.61
CA LEU A 429 23.92 -37.99 10.65
C LEU A 429 22.82 -38.84 10.06
N THR A 430 22.61 -40.03 10.62
CA THR A 430 21.39 -40.80 10.37
C THR A 430 20.16 -40.11 10.95
N GLU A 431 18.98 -40.55 10.59
CA GLU A 431 17.73 -39.99 11.13
C GLU A 431 17.68 -40.09 12.67
N SER A 432 18.12 -41.18 13.23
CA SER A 432 18.14 -41.39 14.69
C SER A 432 19.12 -40.45 15.39
N GLU A 433 20.33 -40.32 14.86
CA GLU A 433 21.35 -39.39 15.36
C GLU A 433 20.89 -37.93 15.24
N LEU A 434 20.15 -37.59 14.17
CA LEU A 434 19.62 -36.25 13.99
C LEU A 434 18.51 -35.96 15.02
N LYS A 435 17.67 -36.91 15.35
CA LYS A 435 16.67 -36.77 16.43
C LYS A 435 17.32 -36.56 17.79
N GLU A 436 18.31 -37.38 18.10
CA GLU A 436 19.09 -37.25 19.31
C GLU A 436 19.80 -35.89 19.40
N TYR A 437 20.30 -35.40 18.24
CA TYR A 437 20.88 -34.06 18.15
C TYR A 437 19.85 -32.97 18.47
N PHE A 438 18.61 -33.06 17.93
CA PHE A 438 17.55 -32.09 18.21
C PHE A 438 17.15 -32.08 19.71
N GLU A 439 17.03 -33.25 20.31
CA GLU A 439 16.70 -33.37 21.73
C GLU A 439 17.81 -32.83 22.66
N LYS A 440 19.08 -33.15 22.36
CA LYS A 440 20.24 -32.70 23.14
C LYS A 440 20.50 -31.20 23.00
N THR A 441 20.23 -30.63 21.86
CA THR A 441 20.58 -29.22 21.56
C THR A 441 19.43 -28.25 21.78
N ASN A 442 18.20 -28.73 22.09
CA ASN A 442 17.01 -27.91 22.26
C ASN A 442 16.83 -26.90 21.13
N VAL A 443 16.61 -27.42 19.93
CA VAL A 443 16.50 -26.64 18.70
C VAL A 443 15.16 -26.85 18.04
N SER A 444 14.64 -25.81 17.35
CA SER A 444 13.59 -25.93 16.36
C SER A 444 14.18 -26.07 14.96
N ILE A 445 13.42 -26.63 14.05
CA ILE A 445 13.78 -26.73 12.63
C ILE A 445 12.67 -26.17 11.75
N SER A 446 13.05 -25.28 10.83
CA SER A 446 12.12 -24.73 9.83
C SER A 446 11.97 -25.62 8.60
N SER A 447 10.95 -25.36 7.78
CA SER A 447 10.70 -26.15 6.57
C SER A 447 11.80 -26.07 5.51
N ASN A 448 12.68 -25.05 5.54
CA ASN A 448 13.89 -24.99 4.71
C ASN A 448 15.15 -25.56 5.42
N GLY A 449 14.99 -26.22 6.56
CA GLY A 449 16.06 -26.90 7.29
C GLY A 449 16.92 -26.01 8.18
N ILE A 450 16.55 -24.75 8.40
CA ILE A 450 17.30 -23.87 9.30
C ILE A 450 17.00 -24.24 10.76
N LEU A 451 18.04 -24.30 11.56
CA LEU A 451 18.01 -24.65 12.98
C LEU A 451 18.09 -23.37 13.83
N TYR A 452 17.17 -23.26 14.79
CA TYR A 452 17.15 -22.16 15.76
C TYR A 452 17.25 -22.69 17.19
N ARG A 453 18.05 -22.05 18.02
CA ARG A 453 18.11 -22.36 19.46
C ARG A 453 16.82 -21.97 20.17
N MET A 454 16.39 -22.76 21.13
CA MET A 454 15.16 -22.55 21.90
C MET A 454 15.39 -22.26 23.38
N ASP A 455 16.64 -22.27 23.85
CA ASP A 455 17.02 -22.00 25.25
C ASP A 455 16.95 -20.51 25.63
N LYS A 456 16.91 -19.61 24.62
CA LYS A 456 16.78 -18.16 24.82
C LYS A 456 15.88 -17.59 23.74
N VAL A 457 14.93 -16.75 24.13
CA VAL A 457 14.04 -16.06 23.17
C VAL A 457 14.85 -15.05 22.37
N GLY A 458 14.73 -15.12 21.05
CA GLY A 458 15.38 -14.20 20.13
C GLY A 458 14.74 -12.80 20.13
N LEU A 459 15.49 -11.81 19.66
CA LEU A 459 15.10 -10.42 19.64
C LEU A 459 13.80 -10.20 18.84
N ILE A 460 13.74 -10.76 17.62
CA ILE A 460 12.58 -10.58 16.74
C ILE A 460 11.32 -11.25 17.31
N PRO A 461 11.35 -12.51 17.78
CA PRO A 461 10.24 -13.14 18.49
C PRO A 461 9.77 -12.37 19.73
N ALA A 462 10.72 -11.87 20.54
CA ALA A 462 10.41 -11.11 21.75
C ALA A 462 9.64 -9.82 21.44
N ILE A 463 10.07 -9.06 20.44
CA ILE A 463 9.42 -7.83 20.03
C ILE A 463 8.04 -8.09 19.40
N LEU A 464 7.91 -9.13 18.58
CA LEU A 464 6.60 -9.54 18.02
C LEU A 464 5.64 -9.99 19.14
N GLY A 465 6.18 -10.69 20.16
CA GLY A 465 5.42 -11.04 21.35
C GLY A 465 4.87 -9.80 22.04
N LYS A 466 5.74 -8.86 22.36
CA LYS A 466 5.35 -7.58 23.00
C LYS A 466 4.26 -6.85 22.19
N TRP A 467 4.46 -6.64 20.89
CA TRP A 467 3.48 -5.94 20.08
C TRP A 467 2.14 -6.67 19.94
N SER A 468 2.16 -8.02 19.95
CA SER A 468 0.95 -8.84 19.96
C SER A 468 0.18 -8.66 21.27
N ASP A 469 0.87 -8.72 22.40
CA ASP A 469 0.27 -8.56 23.73
C ASP A 469 -0.27 -7.15 23.93
N ASP A 470 0.50 -6.12 23.56
CA ASP A 470 0.05 -4.72 23.57
C ASP A 470 -1.23 -4.55 22.74
N ARG A 471 -1.28 -5.15 21.54
CA ARG A 471 -2.47 -5.09 20.67
C ARG A 471 -3.70 -5.72 21.31
N VAL A 472 -3.56 -6.89 21.93
CA VAL A 472 -4.67 -7.56 22.63
C VAL A 472 -5.18 -6.68 23.77
N GLN A 473 -4.28 -6.09 24.54
CA GLN A 473 -4.63 -5.17 25.62
C GLN A 473 -5.35 -3.92 25.11
N PHE A 474 -4.85 -3.29 24.07
CA PHE A 474 -5.48 -2.10 23.48
C PHE A 474 -6.85 -2.39 22.87
N ARG A 475 -7.03 -3.56 22.25
CA ARG A 475 -8.36 -4.00 21.77
C ARG A 475 -9.36 -4.17 22.91
N LYS A 476 -8.92 -4.75 24.03
CA LYS A 476 -9.76 -4.91 25.21
C LYS A 476 -10.17 -3.55 25.79
N LEU A 477 -9.22 -2.63 25.92
CA LEU A 477 -9.50 -1.28 26.42
C LEU A 477 -10.39 -0.49 25.44
N ALA A 478 -10.15 -0.58 24.12
CA ALA A 478 -11.00 0.04 23.12
C ALA A 478 -12.45 -0.46 23.24
N LYS A 479 -12.65 -1.77 23.36
CA LYS A 479 -13.99 -2.34 23.54
C LYS A 479 -14.64 -1.81 24.83
N GLN A 480 -13.94 -1.86 25.94
CA GLN A 480 -14.44 -1.34 27.21
C GLN A 480 -14.90 0.11 27.11
N PHE A 481 -14.06 1.01 26.57
CA PHE A 481 -14.41 2.42 26.47
C PHE A 481 -15.51 2.71 25.43
N ASN A 482 -15.66 1.86 24.42
CA ASN A 482 -16.80 1.93 23.53
C ASN A 482 -18.10 1.54 24.26
N ASP A 483 -18.08 0.48 25.05
CA ASP A 483 -19.22 0.03 25.84
C ASP A 483 -19.59 1.06 26.94
N ASP A 484 -18.59 1.77 27.50
CA ASP A 484 -18.76 2.88 28.45
C ASP A 484 -19.19 4.20 27.79
N GLY A 485 -19.33 4.27 26.46
CA GLY A 485 -19.68 5.49 25.70
C GLY A 485 -18.61 6.58 25.71
N ASN A 486 -17.37 6.24 26.06
CA ASN A 486 -16.23 7.18 26.08
C ASN A 486 -15.52 7.21 24.71
N GLU A 487 -16.11 7.94 23.76
CA GLU A 487 -15.64 8.02 22.38
C GLU A 487 -14.15 8.43 22.26
N LYS A 488 -13.71 9.41 23.03
CA LYS A 488 -12.32 9.90 22.99
C LYS A 488 -11.31 8.79 23.36
N LYS A 489 -11.55 8.03 24.44
CA LYS A 489 -10.69 6.93 24.84
C LYS A 489 -10.82 5.73 23.91
N PHE A 490 -12.03 5.47 23.39
CA PHE A 490 -12.24 4.44 22.38
C PHE A 490 -11.37 4.72 21.15
N GLN A 491 -11.44 5.91 20.57
CA GLN A 491 -10.63 6.27 19.40
C GLN A 491 -9.12 6.18 19.69
N TYR A 492 -8.68 6.64 20.86
CA TYR A 492 -7.26 6.53 21.26
C TYR A 492 -6.79 5.08 21.28
N PHE A 493 -7.46 4.18 22.01
CA PHE A 493 -7.03 2.78 22.10
C PHE A 493 -7.25 2.01 20.81
N ASN A 494 -8.28 2.34 20.04
CA ASN A 494 -8.51 1.76 18.73
C ASN A 494 -7.39 2.15 17.74
N ARG A 495 -6.91 3.39 17.76
CA ARG A 495 -5.72 3.81 17.02
C ARG A 495 -4.49 3.04 17.49
N ARG A 496 -4.22 2.97 18.79
CA ARG A 496 -3.06 2.25 19.35
C ARG A 496 -3.02 0.78 18.92
N GLN A 497 -4.13 0.04 18.98
CA GLN A 497 -4.17 -1.34 18.50
C GLN A 497 -3.94 -1.45 16.99
N TYR A 498 -4.41 -0.46 16.21
CA TYR A 498 -4.19 -0.43 14.76
C TYR A 498 -2.71 -0.21 14.42
N LEU A 499 -2.01 0.66 15.13
CA LEU A 499 -0.58 0.88 14.99
C LEU A 499 0.21 -0.42 15.23
N GLN A 500 -0.12 -1.18 16.28
CA GLN A 500 0.49 -2.49 16.54
C GLN A 500 0.25 -3.48 15.41
N LYS A 501 -0.96 -3.49 14.82
CA LYS A 501 -1.27 -4.32 13.65
C LYS A 501 -0.36 -3.99 12.47
N ILE A 502 -0.11 -2.71 12.21
CA ILE A 502 0.78 -2.26 11.12
C ILE A 502 2.21 -2.75 11.37
N LEU A 503 2.74 -2.61 12.58
CA LEU A 503 4.10 -3.04 12.94
C LEU A 503 4.27 -4.56 12.79
N LEU A 504 3.32 -5.35 13.32
CA LEU A 504 3.30 -6.81 13.23
C LEU A 504 3.33 -7.29 11.77
N ASN A 505 2.48 -6.71 10.92
CA ASN A 505 2.38 -7.09 9.52
C ASN A 505 3.58 -6.61 8.67
N SER A 506 4.24 -5.53 9.10
CA SER A 506 5.36 -4.95 8.35
C SER A 506 6.69 -5.64 8.64
N LEU A 507 6.87 -6.22 9.83
CA LEU A 507 8.18 -6.74 10.25
C LEU A 507 8.64 -7.92 9.38
N TYR A 508 7.76 -8.89 9.11
CA TYR A 508 8.10 -9.98 8.20
C TYR A 508 8.55 -9.46 6.82
N GLY A 509 7.84 -8.47 6.27
CA GLY A 509 8.14 -7.90 4.95
C GLY A 509 9.52 -7.27 4.83
N VAL A 510 10.13 -6.83 5.93
CA VAL A 510 11.48 -6.22 5.92
C VAL A 510 12.61 -7.21 6.22
N LEU A 511 12.35 -8.39 6.82
CA LEU A 511 13.37 -9.40 7.07
C LEU A 511 14.08 -9.86 5.79
N GLY A 512 13.35 -9.90 4.69
CA GLY A 512 13.88 -10.19 3.36
C GLY A 512 14.44 -8.98 2.60
N LEU A 513 14.53 -7.79 3.21
CA LEU A 513 14.98 -6.56 2.56
C LEU A 513 16.44 -6.26 2.91
N PRO A 514 17.41 -6.27 1.95
CA PRO A 514 18.83 -6.11 2.23
C PRO A 514 19.23 -4.85 2.99
N VAL A 515 18.46 -3.76 2.90
CA VAL A 515 18.72 -2.50 3.62
C VAL A 515 18.25 -2.53 5.08
N PHE A 516 17.56 -3.58 5.52
CA PHE A 516 17.15 -3.75 6.90
C PHE A 516 18.31 -4.31 7.73
N ARG A 517 18.47 -3.83 8.96
CA ARG A 517 19.58 -4.23 9.84
C ARG A 517 19.61 -5.73 10.16
N PHE A 518 18.43 -6.34 10.28
CA PHE A 518 18.25 -7.76 10.60
C PHE A 518 17.91 -8.60 9.36
N TYR A 519 18.36 -8.14 8.19
CA TYR A 519 18.20 -8.88 6.95
C TYR A 519 18.88 -10.24 7.02
N ASP A 520 18.09 -11.27 6.80
CA ASP A 520 18.57 -12.64 6.60
C ASP A 520 17.58 -13.38 5.69
N ILE A 521 18.07 -13.82 4.52
CA ILE A 521 17.22 -14.46 3.52
C ILE A 521 16.73 -15.82 3.98
N ASP A 522 17.56 -16.59 4.68
CA ASP A 522 17.18 -17.91 5.18
C ASP A 522 16.05 -17.78 6.21
N ASN A 523 16.09 -16.73 7.06
CA ASN A 523 15.03 -16.42 8.02
C ASN A 523 13.71 -16.01 7.33
N ALA A 524 13.81 -15.25 6.23
CA ALA A 524 12.63 -14.89 5.44
C ALA A 524 12.00 -16.12 4.76
N GLU A 525 12.84 -17.00 4.18
CA GLU A 525 12.40 -18.26 3.59
C GLU A 525 11.86 -19.25 4.63
N ALA A 526 12.52 -19.37 5.77
CA ALA A 526 12.02 -20.19 6.88
C ALA A 526 10.60 -19.83 7.28
N THR A 527 10.32 -18.53 7.35
CA THR A 527 8.99 -18.03 7.70
C THR A 527 7.96 -18.39 6.64
N THR A 528 8.25 -18.16 5.35
CA THR A 528 7.27 -18.43 4.28
C THR A 528 7.06 -19.91 4.02
N LEU A 529 8.13 -20.68 3.95
CA LEU A 529 8.03 -22.12 3.66
C LEU A 529 7.37 -22.90 4.80
N THR A 530 7.64 -22.52 6.06
CA THR A 530 6.94 -23.12 7.21
C THR A 530 5.45 -22.73 7.20
N GLY A 531 5.11 -21.47 6.89
CA GLY A 531 3.72 -21.06 6.69
C GLY A 531 3.01 -21.84 5.58
N GLN A 532 3.71 -22.11 4.47
CA GLN A 532 3.18 -22.95 3.40
C GLN A 532 2.89 -24.39 3.87
N GLU A 533 3.81 -25.02 4.62
CA GLU A 533 3.59 -26.37 5.12
C GLU A 533 2.48 -26.43 6.18
N LEU A 534 2.35 -25.39 7.02
CA LEU A 534 1.26 -25.27 7.99
C LEU A 534 -0.11 -25.20 7.30
N ILE A 535 -0.29 -24.38 6.27
CA ILE A 535 -1.58 -24.27 5.59
C ILE A 535 -1.90 -25.54 4.76
N LYS A 536 -0.89 -26.18 4.17
CA LYS A 536 -1.06 -27.48 3.50
C LYS A 536 -1.42 -28.61 4.48
N PHE A 537 -0.84 -28.57 5.68
CA PHE A 537 -1.21 -29.48 6.75
C PHE A 537 -2.67 -29.26 7.18
N SER A 538 -3.06 -28.00 7.37
CA SER A 538 -4.44 -27.63 7.70
C SER A 538 -5.44 -28.15 6.66
N LYS A 539 -5.11 -28.04 5.35
CA LYS A 539 -5.92 -28.67 4.30
C LYS A 539 -6.10 -30.17 4.49
N LYS A 540 -5.01 -30.89 4.77
CA LYS A 540 -5.06 -32.35 4.95
C LYS A 540 -5.91 -32.76 6.14
N ILE A 541 -5.79 -32.05 7.24
CA ILE A 541 -6.56 -32.29 8.45
C ILE A 541 -8.05 -31.98 8.22
N THR A 542 -8.36 -30.89 7.53
CA THR A 542 -9.74 -30.55 7.16
C THR A 542 -10.36 -31.66 6.30
N ASN A 543 -9.68 -32.08 5.24
CA ASN A 543 -10.17 -33.18 4.39
C ASN A 543 -10.30 -34.51 5.17
N HIS A 544 -9.34 -34.79 6.07
CA HIS A 544 -9.43 -35.97 6.93
C HIS A 544 -10.70 -35.94 7.81
N TYR A 545 -11.03 -34.78 8.38
CA TYR A 545 -12.26 -34.61 9.17
C TYR A 545 -13.51 -34.92 8.34
N TYR A 546 -13.62 -34.30 7.14
CA TYR A 546 -14.74 -34.55 6.23
C TYR A 546 -14.82 -36.00 5.79
N ASN A 547 -13.73 -36.58 5.30
CA ASN A 547 -13.69 -37.94 4.77
C ASN A 547 -14.02 -38.98 5.83
N LYS A 548 -13.54 -38.78 7.07
CA LYS A 548 -13.87 -39.66 8.20
C LYS A 548 -15.36 -39.67 8.51
N GLU A 549 -16.01 -38.52 8.51
CA GLU A 549 -17.42 -38.38 8.85
C GLU A 549 -18.35 -38.84 7.71
N LEU A 550 -17.97 -38.56 6.47
CA LEU A 550 -18.78 -38.84 5.29
C LEU A 550 -18.52 -40.24 4.69
N GLY A 551 -17.46 -40.93 5.14
CA GLY A 551 -17.05 -42.22 4.56
C GLY A 551 -16.53 -42.12 3.13
N THR A 552 -15.83 -41.01 2.78
CA THR A 552 -15.35 -40.70 1.43
C THR A 552 -13.83 -40.51 1.41
N ASP A 553 -13.26 -40.31 0.21
CA ASP A 553 -11.84 -39.93 0.02
C ASP A 553 -11.77 -38.80 -1.03
N GLU A 554 -12.33 -37.63 -0.69
CA GLU A 554 -12.48 -36.51 -1.59
C GLU A 554 -11.81 -35.24 -1.04
N ASP A 555 -11.61 -34.21 -1.92
CA ASP A 555 -11.08 -32.92 -1.55
C ASP A 555 -12.21 -31.91 -1.31
N TYR A 556 -12.53 -31.65 -0.06
CA TYR A 556 -13.58 -30.72 0.39
C TYR A 556 -13.06 -29.28 0.55
N VAL A 557 -11.73 -29.08 0.48
CA VAL A 557 -11.15 -27.73 0.51
C VAL A 557 -11.20 -27.12 -0.88
N ILE A 558 -12.09 -26.17 -1.06
CA ILE A 558 -12.36 -25.50 -2.34
C ILE A 558 -11.17 -24.65 -2.76
N TYR A 559 -10.58 -23.90 -1.82
CA TYR A 559 -9.52 -22.94 -2.12
C TYR A 559 -8.62 -22.68 -0.92
N ILE A 560 -7.37 -22.29 -1.18
CA ILE A 560 -6.40 -21.77 -0.19
C ILE A 560 -5.80 -20.49 -0.70
N ASP A 561 -5.81 -19.44 0.13
CA ASP A 561 -5.14 -18.18 -0.16
C ASP A 561 -4.23 -17.77 1.00
N THR A 562 -2.96 -18.14 0.91
CA THR A 562 -1.91 -17.76 1.86
C THR A 562 -2.07 -18.37 3.25
N ASP A 563 -3.01 -17.89 4.04
CA ASP A 563 -3.30 -18.22 5.44
C ASP A 563 -4.74 -18.71 5.65
N SER A 564 -5.58 -18.62 4.62
CA SER A 564 -7.00 -18.99 4.70
C SER A 564 -7.32 -20.26 3.91
N ILE A 565 -8.19 -21.10 4.48
CA ILE A 565 -8.81 -22.27 3.85
C ILE A 565 -10.30 -21.98 3.63
N PHE A 566 -10.83 -22.33 2.46
CA PHE A 566 -12.25 -22.23 2.14
C PHE A 566 -12.83 -23.62 1.90
N ALA A 567 -13.92 -23.97 2.61
CA ALA A 567 -14.61 -25.24 2.48
C ALA A 567 -16.13 -25.06 2.45
N SER A 568 -16.85 -25.96 1.77
CA SER A 568 -18.31 -25.99 1.81
C SER A 568 -18.80 -26.77 3.01
N ALA A 569 -19.70 -26.19 3.80
CA ALA A 569 -20.35 -26.90 4.92
C ALA A 569 -21.49 -27.81 4.48
N THR A 570 -22.02 -27.63 3.26
CA THR A 570 -23.21 -28.36 2.77
C THR A 570 -23.11 -29.85 2.89
N PRO A 571 -22.00 -30.56 2.55
CA PRO A 571 -21.91 -32.01 2.68
C PRO A 571 -22.13 -32.50 4.12
N LEU A 572 -21.48 -31.87 5.11
CA LEU A 572 -21.61 -32.24 6.51
C LEU A 572 -22.98 -31.89 7.07
N VAL A 573 -23.55 -30.72 6.71
CA VAL A 573 -24.89 -30.34 7.15
C VAL A 573 -25.93 -31.36 6.65
N LYS A 574 -25.86 -31.72 5.35
CA LYS A 574 -26.79 -32.73 4.77
C LYS A 574 -26.63 -34.12 5.37
N ALA A 575 -25.41 -34.53 5.69
CA ALA A 575 -25.18 -35.86 6.33
C ALA A 575 -25.74 -35.90 7.75
N ARG A 576 -25.58 -34.83 8.52
CA ARG A 576 -26.05 -34.73 9.91
C ARG A 576 -27.55 -34.48 10.04
N HIS A 577 -28.12 -33.74 9.08
CA HIS A 577 -29.51 -33.28 9.15
C HIS A 577 -30.26 -33.63 7.85
N LYS A 578 -30.71 -34.89 7.75
CA LYS A 578 -31.46 -35.36 6.58
C LYS A 578 -32.74 -34.55 6.38
N GLY A 579 -32.95 -34.05 5.16
CA GLY A 579 -34.15 -33.29 4.81
C GLY A 579 -34.09 -31.79 5.20
N ILE A 580 -32.95 -31.29 5.66
CA ILE A 580 -32.80 -29.86 5.97
C ILE A 580 -33.08 -28.99 4.74
N ASP A 581 -33.85 -27.92 4.93
CA ASP A 581 -33.99 -26.87 3.91
C ASP A 581 -32.72 -25.99 3.86
N THR A 582 -31.91 -26.20 2.83
CA THR A 582 -30.68 -25.42 2.61
C THR A 582 -30.93 -23.97 2.24
N ASN A 583 -32.18 -23.54 2.01
CA ASN A 583 -32.55 -22.14 1.78
C ASN A 583 -32.84 -21.39 3.09
N ALA A 584 -33.04 -22.09 4.20
CA ALA A 584 -33.31 -21.53 5.51
C ALA A 584 -32.03 -20.89 6.09
N GLU A 585 -31.75 -19.63 5.74
CA GLU A 585 -30.48 -18.93 6.02
C GLU A 585 -30.07 -18.93 7.48
N VAL A 586 -31.01 -18.67 8.41
CA VAL A 586 -30.71 -18.62 9.84
C VAL A 586 -30.31 -19.99 10.38
N ILE A 587 -31.06 -21.03 9.99
CA ILE A 587 -30.82 -22.40 10.41
C ILE A 587 -29.48 -22.90 9.85
N MET A 588 -29.26 -22.69 8.55
CA MET A 588 -27.99 -23.04 7.89
C MET A 588 -26.80 -22.35 8.54
N THR A 589 -26.90 -21.04 8.81
CA THR A 589 -25.82 -20.28 9.44
C THR A 589 -25.44 -20.87 10.80
N GLN A 590 -26.43 -21.24 11.62
CA GLN A 590 -26.18 -21.86 12.94
C GLN A 590 -25.48 -23.22 12.82
N HIS A 591 -25.92 -24.07 11.90
CA HIS A 591 -25.26 -25.37 11.67
C HIS A 591 -23.82 -25.20 11.18
N ILE A 592 -23.59 -24.22 10.28
CA ILE A 592 -22.26 -23.95 9.74
C ILE A 592 -21.33 -23.42 10.82
N LEU A 593 -21.79 -22.51 11.69
CA LEU A 593 -21.00 -22.03 12.82
C LEU A 593 -20.58 -23.19 13.74
N ASN A 594 -21.47 -24.13 14.03
CA ASN A 594 -21.16 -25.30 14.86
C ASN A 594 -20.10 -26.19 14.18
N ILE A 595 -20.29 -26.53 12.90
CA ILE A 595 -19.33 -27.31 12.11
C ILE A 595 -17.97 -26.61 11.99
N ALA A 596 -17.98 -25.34 11.68
CA ALA A 596 -16.74 -24.55 11.57
C ALA A 596 -15.97 -24.50 12.89
N ASN A 597 -16.67 -24.33 14.02
CA ASN A 597 -16.07 -24.38 15.36
C ASN A 597 -15.49 -25.75 15.69
N GLU A 598 -16.17 -26.84 15.34
CA GLU A 598 -15.67 -28.22 15.55
C GLU A 598 -14.38 -28.43 14.73
N ILE A 599 -14.38 -28.06 13.44
CA ILE A 599 -13.20 -28.19 12.58
C ILE A 599 -12.07 -27.27 13.06
N GLN A 600 -12.37 -26.05 13.47
CA GLN A 600 -11.42 -25.10 14.06
C GLN A 600 -10.73 -25.73 15.29
N ASN A 601 -11.50 -26.28 16.22
CA ASN A 601 -10.96 -26.91 17.43
C ASN A 601 -10.11 -28.14 17.08
N TYR A 602 -10.56 -28.93 16.13
CA TYR A 602 -9.83 -30.12 15.66
C TYR A 602 -8.49 -29.73 15.00
N LEU A 603 -8.47 -28.66 14.21
CA LEU A 603 -7.26 -28.11 13.61
C LEU A 603 -6.31 -27.55 14.67
N ASN A 604 -6.81 -26.75 15.61
CA ASN A 604 -5.98 -26.15 16.66
C ASN A 604 -5.30 -27.23 17.53
N GLN A 605 -6.01 -28.33 17.87
CA GLN A 605 -5.43 -29.50 18.54
C GLN A 605 -4.40 -30.23 17.64
N SER A 606 -4.63 -30.28 16.34
CA SER A 606 -3.72 -30.93 15.40
C SER A 606 -2.42 -30.13 15.20
N TYR A 607 -2.41 -28.84 15.51
CA TYR A 607 -1.20 -28.03 15.42
C TYR A 607 -0.14 -28.39 16.47
N ASP A 608 -0.52 -28.95 17.63
CA ASP A 608 0.45 -29.53 18.57
C ASP A 608 1.24 -30.67 17.92
N LEU A 609 0.54 -31.53 17.16
CA LEU A 609 1.18 -32.61 16.43
C LEU A 609 2.08 -32.10 15.28
N PHE A 610 1.63 -31.07 14.56
CA PHE A 610 2.41 -30.43 13.51
C PHE A 610 3.70 -29.82 14.10
N ALA A 611 3.58 -29.04 15.15
CA ALA A 611 4.70 -28.40 15.83
C ALA A 611 5.73 -29.44 16.34
N LYS A 612 5.25 -30.49 17.00
CA LYS A 612 6.12 -31.54 17.54
C LYS A 612 6.83 -32.34 16.45
N ARG A 613 6.11 -32.80 15.42
CA ARG A 613 6.66 -33.73 14.42
C ARG A 613 7.41 -33.07 13.28
N PHE A 614 6.96 -31.87 12.84
CA PHE A 614 7.53 -31.18 11.69
C PHE A 614 8.57 -30.13 12.07
N LEU A 615 8.47 -29.53 13.26
CA LEU A 615 9.25 -28.39 13.66
C LEU A 615 10.09 -28.62 14.93
N ASN A 616 9.97 -29.79 15.55
CA ASN A 616 10.62 -30.14 16.86
C ASN A 616 10.29 -29.12 17.95
N LEU A 617 9.01 -28.76 18.09
CA LEU A 617 8.54 -27.78 19.07
C LEU A 617 7.58 -28.41 20.09
N ASP A 618 7.79 -28.09 21.37
CA ASP A 618 6.82 -28.42 22.45
C ASP A 618 5.78 -27.32 22.68
N LYS A 619 6.04 -26.10 22.24
CA LYS A 619 5.13 -24.94 22.33
C LYS A 619 5.10 -24.19 21.02
N HIS A 620 3.92 -23.71 20.63
CA HIS A 620 3.76 -22.90 19.43
C HIS A 620 2.70 -21.80 19.62
N TYR A 621 2.56 -20.93 18.59
CA TYR A 621 1.62 -19.81 18.56
C TYR A 621 0.64 -19.94 17.37
N PHE A 622 0.52 -21.11 16.76
CA PHE A 622 -0.40 -21.35 15.66
C PHE A 622 -1.83 -21.41 16.16
N GLU A 623 -2.69 -20.62 15.58
CA GLU A 623 -4.12 -20.59 15.87
C GLU A 623 -4.87 -20.32 14.57
N ILE A 624 -5.90 -21.11 14.28
CA ILE A 624 -6.80 -20.90 13.16
C ILE A 624 -8.19 -20.54 13.68
N LYS A 625 -8.87 -19.61 13.02
CA LYS A 625 -10.21 -19.12 13.38
C LYS A 625 -11.12 -19.05 12.18
N GLN A 626 -12.40 -19.29 12.41
CA GLN A 626 -13.44 -18.98 11.46
C GLN A 626 -13.74 -17.48 11.49
N GLU A 627 -13.76 -16.83 10.33
CA GLU A 627 -14.03 -15.40 10.20
C GLU A 627 -15.32 -15.13 9.41
N VAL A 628 -15.51 -15.77 8.24
CA VAL A 628 -16.65 -15.47 7.37
C VAL A 628 -17.46 -16.72 6.98
N ILE A 629 -18.77 -16.51 6.82
CA ILE A 629 -19.67 -17.47 6.16
C ILE A 629 -20.30 -16.78 4.96
N ALA A 630 -20.18 -17.41 3.80
CA ALA A 630 -20.80 -16.98 2.57
C ALA A 630 -21.91 -17.92 2.14
N LYS A 631 -23.11 -17.37 1.84
CA LYS A 631 -24.24 -18.12 1.30
C LYS A 631 -23.90 -18.73 -0.06
N SER A 632 -23.17 -17.98 -0.87
CA SER A 632 -22.66 -18.43 -2.17
C SER A 632 -21.31 -17.81 -2.47
N SER A 633 -20.48 -18.53 -3.22
CA SER A 633 -19.15 -18.09 -3.61
C SER A 633 -18.88 -18.53 -5.05
N LEU A 634 -18.23 -17.69 -5.83
CA LEU A 634 -17.79 -17.99 -7.19
C LEU A 634 -16.27 -17.93 -7.24
N PHE A 635 -15.62 -19.08 -7.40
CA PHE A 635 -14.17 -19.18 -7.57
C PHE A 635 -13.80 -19.35 -9.03
N ILE A 636 -12.89 -18.51 -9.53
CA ILE A 636 -12.52 -18.46 -10.95
C ILE A 636 -11.08 -18.97 -11.16
N THR A 637 -10.13 -18.38 -10.45
CA THR A 637 -8.71 -18.77 -10.44
C THR A 637 -8.03 -18.18 -9.21
N LYS A 638 -6.76 -18.47 -9.01
CA LYS A 638 -5.96 -17.94 -7.88
C LYS A 638 -6.17 -16.45 -7.70
N LYS A 639 -6.51 -16.04 -6.48
CA LYS A 639 -6.76 -14.64 -6.08
C LYS A 639 -7.86 -13.92 -6.88
N ARG A 640 -8.81 -14.67 -7.49
CA ARG A 640 -9.94 -14.13 -8.25
C ARG A 640 -11.21 -14.88 -7.91
N TYR A 641 -11.99 -14.30 -6.99
CA TYR A 641 -13.26 -14.87 -6.51
C TYR A 641 -14.21 -13.78 -6.01
N GLY A 642 -15.49 -14.12 -5.92
CA GLY A 642 -16.54 -13.31 -5.30
C GLY A 642 -17.36 -14.15 -4.33
N MET A 643 -17.80 -13.56 -3.22
CA MET A 643 -18.53 -14.25 -2.15
C MET A 643 -19.66 -13.36 -1.61
N LYS A 644 -20.83 -13.92 -1.44
CA LYS A 644 -21.97 -13.28 -0.75
C LYS A 644 -21.90 -13.61 0.73
N ILE A 645 -21.30 -12.74 1.52
CA ILE A 645 -21.06 -12.92 2.95
C ILE A 645 -22.32 -12.56 3.74
N ILE A 646 -22.72 -13.45 4.64
CA ILE A 646 -23.89 -13.30 5.51
C ILE A 646 -23.55 -13.28 6.99
N ASN A 647 -22.36 -13.76 7.37
CA ASN A 647 -21.84 -13.71 8.73
C ASN A 647 -20.34 -13.36 8.69
N GLU A 648 -19.91 -12.51 9.59
CA GLU A 648 -18.52 -12.09 9.78
C GLU A 648 -18.24 -11.94 11.28
N ASP A 649 -17.26 -12.66 11.79
CA ASP A 649 -16.91 -12.70 13.23
C ASP A 649 -18.14 -12.95 14.13
N GLY A 650 -19.02 -13.86 13.72
CA GLY A 650 -20.26 -14.19 14.45
C GLY A 650 -21.39 -13.15 14.31
N ARG A 651 -21.20 -12.08 13.56
CA ARG A 651 -22.20 -11.02 13.35
C ARG A 651 -22.88 -11.19 11.99
N LYS A 652 -24.21 -11.00 11.99
CA LYS A 652 -24.97 -11.00 10.72
C LYS A 652 -24.56 -9.79 9.87
N VAL A 653 -24.21 -10.05 8.63
CA VAL A 653 -23.89 -9.04 7.61
C VAL A 653 -24.57 -9.38 6.30
N ASN A 654 -24.61 -8.47 5.35
CA ASN A 654 -25.05 -8.70 3.98
C ASN A 654 -24.17 -7.90 3.05
N LYS A 655 -23.06 -8.50 2.62
CA LYS A 655 -22.10 -7.81 1.74
C LYS A 655 -21.53 -8.77 0.70
N THR A 656 -21.13 -8.25 -0.44
CA THR A 656 -20.39 -9.01 -1.44
C THR A 656 -18.91 -8.69 -1.34
N LEU A 657 -18.10 -9.69 -0.97
CA LEU A 657 -16.65 -9.61 -0.99
C LEU A 657 -16.15 -10.01 -2.38
N VAL A 658 -15.32 -9.16 -2.97
CA VAL A 658 -14.71 -9.42 -4.27
C VAL A 658 -13.19 -9.30 -4.18
N LYS A 659 -12.47 -10.32 -4.60
CA LYS A 659 -11.01 -10.34 -4.65
C LYS A 659 -10.50 -10.49 -6.08
N GLY A 660 -9.63 -9.59 -6.50
CA GLY A 660 -8.87 -9.68 -7.75
C GLY A 660 -9.65 -9.69 -9.07
N LEU A 661 -10.98 -9.60 -9.03
CA LEU A 661 -11.82 -9.50 -10.23
C LEU A 661 -11.78 -8.09 -10.82
N ASP A 662 -12.11 -7.98 -12.10
CA ASP A 662 -12.06 -6.69 -12.80
C ASP A 662 -13.16 -5.72 -12.34
N THR A 663 -14.17 -6.20 -11.62
CA THR A 663 -15.19 -5.40 -10.91
C THR A 663 -14.58 -4.45 -9.87
N VAL A 664 -13.45 -4.83 -9.25
CA VAL A 664 -12.76 -4.01 -8.25
C VAL A 664 -11.41 -3.47 -8.73
N ARG A 665 -10.98 -3.81 -9.96
CA ARG A 665 -9.69 -3.36 -10.47
C ARG A 665 -9.70 -1.91 -10.91
N SER A 666 -8.64 -1.20 -10.56
CA SER A 666 -8.43 0.20 -10.94
C SER A 666 -8.17 0.45 -12.43
N SER A 667 -7.88 -0.60 -13.19
CA SER A 667 -7.56 -0.52 -14.63
C SER A 667 -8.73 -0.91 -15.54
N PHE A 668 -9.95 -0.90 -15.02
CA PHE A 668 -11.14 -1.30 -15.80
C PHE A 668 -12.17 -0.18 -15.84
N ALA A 669 -12.83 0.00 -17.00
CA ALA A 669 -13.76 1.09 -17.26
C ALA A 669 -14.99 1.05 -16.34
N LYS A 670 -15.48 2.23 -15.90
CA LYS A 670 -16.57 2.37 -14.90
C LYS A 670 -17.86 1.67 -15.34
N GLY A 671 -18.34 1.95 -16.54
CA GLY A 671 -19.57 1.34 -17.04
C GLY A 671 -19.47 -0.17 -17.23
N MET A 672 -18.29 -0.66 -17.67
CA MET A 672 -18.03 -2.10 -17.77
C MET A 672 -17.95 -2.80 -16.41
N LYS A 673 -17.43 -2.10 -15.37
CA LYS A 673 -17.41 -2.63 -13.98
C LYS A 673 -18.82 -2.85 -13.46
N THR A 674 -19.71 -1.89 -13.69
CA THR A 674 -21.12 -1.98 -13.25
C THR A 674 -21.74 -3.26 -13.81
N LEU A 675 -21.65 -3.49 -15.11
CA LEU A 675 -22.16 -4.73 -15.71
C LEU A 675 -21.54 -5.99 -15.11
N LEU A 676 -20.18 -6.03 -14.96
CA LEU A 676 -19.53 -7.20 -14.39
C LEU A 676 -19.92 -7.44 -12.94
N SER A 677 -20.17 -6.38 -12.17
CA SER A 677 -20.65 -6.48 -10.79
C SER A 677 -22.08 -7.05 -10.76
N GLU A 678 -22.98 -6.56 -11.63
CA GLU A 678 -24.32 -7.11 -11.77
C GLU A 678 -24.30 -8.57 -12.21
N VAL A 679 -23.47 -8.93 -13.19
CA VAL A 679 -23.31 -10.32 -13.63
C VAL A 679 -22.78 -11.21 -12.50
N LEU A 680 -21.82 -10.71 -11.68
CA LEU A 680 -21.32 -11.45 -10.51
C LEU A 680 -22.43 -11.67 -9.47
N GLU A 681 -23.22 -10.65 -9.14
CA GLU A 681 -24.34 -10.78 -8.22
C GLU A 681 -25.40 -11.75 -8.73
N ASP A 682 -25.74 -11.69 -10.03
CA ASP A 682 -26.66 -12.63 -10.68
C ASP A 682 -26.15 -14.08 -10.58
N LEU A 683 -24.85 -14.31 -10.83
CA LEU A 683 -24.24 -15.63 -10.72
C LEU A 683 -24.22 -16.13 -9.27
N LEU A 684 -23.90 -15.27 -8.30
CA LEU A 684 -23.96 -15.61 -6.86
C LEU A 684 -25.39 -15.91 -6.43
N ALA A 685 -26.38 -15.20 -6.97
CA ALA A 685 -27.80 -15.42 -6.70
C ALA A 685 -28.40 -16.61 -7.47
N ASN A 686 -27.61 -17.31 -8.29
CA ASN A 686 -28.05 -18.41 -9.15
C ASN A 686 -29.15 -18.03 -10.14
N VAL A 687 -29.09 -16.80 -10.69
CA VAL A 687 -30.02 -16.35 -11.73
C VAL A 687 -29.82 -17.18 -12.99
N PRO A 688 -30.92 -17.59 -13.69
CA PRO A 688 -30.82 -18.36 -14.93
C PRO A 688 -29.97 -17.68 -16.00
N LYS A 689 -29.14 -18.47 -16.69
CA LYS A 689 -28.18 -17.99 -17.71
C LYS A 689 -28.84 -17.07 -18.76
N GLU A 690 -30.06 -17.39 -19.19
CA GLU A 690 -30.79 -16.64 -20.19
C GLU A 690 -31.12 -15.21 -19.78
N GLN A 691 -31.32 -14.98 -18.48
CA GLN A 691 -31.55 -13.64 -17.93
C GLN A 691 -30.26 -12.84 -17.89
N ILE A 692 -29.14 -13.50 -17.52
CA ILE A 692 -27.80 -12.89 -17.53
C ILE A 692 -27.41 -12.54 -18.97
N ASP A 693 -27.65 -13.42 -19.93
CA ASP A 693 -27.40 -13.18 -21.35
C ASP A 693 -28.19 -11.94 -21.84
N LYS A 694 -29.47 -11.83 -21.51
CA LYS A 694 -30.30 -10.64 -21.85
C LYS A 694 -29.72 -9.34 -21.27
N ARG A 695 -29.21 -9.35 -20.02
CA ARG A 695 -28.53 -8.20 -19.41
C ARG A 695 -27.29 -7.81 -20.21
N ILE A 696 -26.43 -8.78 -20.54
CA ILE A 696 -25.20 -8.54 -21.30
C ILE A 696 -25.51 -7.96 -22.68
N PHE A 697 -26.53 -8.49 -23.40
CA PHE A 697 -26.95 -7.96 -24.71
C PHE A 697 -27.54 -6.56 -24.61
N LYS A 698 -28.35 -6.30 -23.59
CA LYS A 698 -28.90 -4.95 -23.33
C LYS A 698 -27.78 -3.94 -23.14
N PHE A 699 -26.78 -4.29 -22.32
CA PHE A 699 -25.61 -3.45 -22.09
C PHE A 699 -24.82 -3.23 -23.38
N LYS A 700 -24.52 -4.30 -24.14
CA LYS A 700 -23.78 -4.19 -25.42
C LYS A 700 -24.47 -3.23 -26.41
N LYS A 701 -25.80 -3.26 -26.51
CA LYS A 701 -26.56 -2.33 -27.32
C LYS A 701 -26.49 -0.90 -26.82
N GLY A 702 -26.59 -0.72 -25.47
CA GLY A 702 -26.55 0.60 -24.83
C GLY A 702 -25.18 1.23 -24.85
N MET A 703 -24.11 0.44 -24.96
CA MET A 703 -22.72 0.91 -24.85
C MET A 703 -22.35 1.97 -25.92
N LYS A 704 -23.01 1.95 -27.08
CA LYS A 704 -22.80 2.95 -28.14
C LYS A 704 -23.35 4.34 -27.78
N ALA A 705 -24.29 4.42 -26.85
CA ALA A 705 -24.86 5.66 -26.37
C ALA A 705 -24.25 6.14 -25.03
N MET A 706 -23.34 5.35 -24.46
CA MET A 706 -22.65 5.74 -23.22
C MET A 706 -21.60 6.81 -23.49
N ASP A 707 -21.32 7.61 -22.47
CA ASP A 707 -20.19 8.53 -22.52
C ASP A 707 -18.88 7.73 -22.72
N TYR A 708 -18.02 8.24 -23.59
CA TYR A 708 -16.72 7.59 -23.87
C TYR A 708 -15.88 7.44 -22.59
N ASP A 709 -16.04 8.32 -21.61
CA ASP A 709 -15.32 8.30 -20.34
C ASP A 709 -15.70 7.11 -19.45
N ASP A 710 -16.93 6.63 -19.55
CA ASP A 710 -17.43 5.46 -18.82
C ASP A 710 -16.95 4.13 -19.41
N ILE A 711 -16.55 4.12 -20.68
CA ILE A 711 -16.14 2.91 -21.40
C ILE A 711 -14.65 2.88 -21.74
N ALA A 712 -13.93 3.98 -21.59
CA ALA A 712 -12.49 4.06 -21.79
C ALA A 712 -11.71 3.28 -20.71
N SER A 713 -10.58 2.71 -21.12
CA SER A 713 -9.75 1.86 -20.25
C SER A 713 -8.75 2.69 -19.43
N PRO A 714 -8.88 2.80 -18.10
CA PRO A 714 -7.89 3.49 -17.26
C PRO A 714 -6.62 2.65 -17.11
N THR A 715 -5.44 3.27 -17.28
CA THR A 715 -4.16 2.55 -17.16
C THR A 715 -3.05 3.47 -16.66
N GLY A 716 -2.14 2.97 -15.79
CA GLY A 716 -0.93 3.69 -15.40
C GLY A 716 0.17 3.54 -16.46
N VAL A 717 0.76 4.64 -16.87
CA VAL A 717 1.88 4.66 -17.85
C VAL A 717 3.19 4.58 -17.10
N LYS A 718 3.79 3.39 -17.02
CA LYS A 718 5.08 3.21 -16.36
C LYS A 718 6.22 3.30 -17.37
N ARG A 719 7.28 4.07 -17.03
CA ARG A 719 8.54 4.13 -17.79
C ARG A 719 8.36 4.46 -19.27
N LEU A 720 7.53 5.46 -19.59
CA LEU A 720 7.24 5.86 -20.98
C LEU A 720 8.52 6.11 -21.80
N GLY A 721 9.52 6.77 -21.23
CA GLY A 721 10.81 7.03 -21.89
C GLY A 721 11.59 5.80 -22.35
N LYS A 722 11.29 4.61 -21.78
CA LYS A 722 11.86 3.35 -22.31
C LYS A 722 11.35 3.00 -23.71
N PHE A 723 10.16 3.45 -24.05
CA PHE A 723 9.47 3.13 -25.29
C PHE A 723 9.62 4.21 -26.35
N ILE A 724 10.19 5.37 -25.98
CA ILE A 724 10.56 6.43 -26.90
C ILE A 724 12.06 6.36 -27.08
N LYS A 725 12.57 6.18 -28.31
CA LYS A 725 14.01 6.12 -28.50
C LYS A 725 14.52 6.67 -29.80
N ASN A 726 15.79 7.14 -29.67
CA ASN A 726 16.71 7.50 -30.72
C ASN A 726 17.77 6.41 -31.01
N VAL A 727 17.73 5.21 -30.46
CA VAL A 727 19.03 4.55 -30.24
C VAL A 727 19.18 3.15 -30.80
N ASP A 728 18.14 2.38 -31.00
CA ASP A 728 18.29 1.05 -31.56
C ASP A 728 17.14 0.71 -32.53
N GLU A 729 17.39 0.90 -33.81
CA GLU A 729 16.41 0.63 -34.86
C GLU A 729 15.91 -0.82 -34.89
N ARG A 730 16.67 -1.76 -34.36
CA ARG A 730 16.29 -3.18 -34.27
C ARG A 730 15.17 -3.44 -33.26
N ASN A 731 15.02 -2.57 -32.30
CA ASN A 731 14.01 -2.69 -31.22
C ASN A 731 12.80 -1.77 -31.39
N PHE A 732 12.78 -0.94 -32.41
CA PHE A 732 11.74 0.08 -32.63
C PHE A 732 11.10 -0.02 -34.00
N GLN A 733 9.79 0.29 -34.03
CA GLN A 733 9.07 0.50 -35.26
C GLN A 733 9.05 2.01 -35.54
N VAL A 734 9.60 2.40 -36.69
CA VAL A 734 9.48 3.77 -37.18
C VAL A 734 8.05 3.96 -37.66
N MET A 735 7.38 4.99 -37.17
CA MET A 735 6.05 5.40 -37.64
C MET A 735 6.15 6.84 -38.18
N ASP A 736 6.12 6.93 -39.50
CA ASP A 736 5.97 8.22 -40.17
C ASP A 736 4.50 8.56 -40.23
N LYS A 737 4.11 9.67 -39.61
CA LYS A 737 2.73 10.17 -39.63
C LYS A 737 2.71 11.49 -40.40
N ASN A 738 2.07 11.50 -41.55
CA ASN A 738 1.70 12.73 -42.22
C ASN A 738 0.37 13.21 -41.62
N ILE A 739 0.45 14.23 -40.76
CA ILE A 739 -0.67 14.79 -40.04
C ILE A 739 -0.88 16.22 -40.52
N GLY A 740 -1.87 16.46 -41.41
CA GLY A 740 -2.24 17.78 -41.92
C GLY A 740 -1.06 18.56 -42.53
N GLY A 741 -0.22 17.89 -43.29
CA GLY A 741 0.97 18.46 -43.95
C GLY A 741 2.23 18.53 -43.08
N LYS A 742 2.18 18.16 -41.79
CA LYS A 742 3.35 17.96 -40.95
C LYS A 742 3.71 16.49 -40.88
N LEU A 743 4.94 16.14 -41.22
CA LEU A 743 5.51 14.82 -41.02
C LEU A 743 6.00 14.74 -39.56
N ILE A 744 5.41 13.88 -38.76
CA ILE A 744 5.87 13.56 -37.40
C ILE A 744 6.41 12.15 -37.42
N THR A 745 7.70 12.00 -37.14
CA THR A 745 8.36 10.72 -37.03
C THR A 745 8.48 10.35 -35.57
N THR A 746 7.88 9.26 -35.18
CA THR A 746 7.93 8.74 -33.81
C THR A 746 8.42 7.30 -33.81
N TYR A 747 9.38 7.01 -32.98
CA TYR A 747 9.96 5.67 -32.83
C TYR A 747 9.30 4.95 -31.65
N TYR A 748 8.78 3.73 -31.88
CA TYR A 748 8.16 2.90 -30.85
C TYR A 748 8.82 1.54 -30.80
N MET A 749 8.93 0.95 -29.60
CA MET A 749 9.30 -0.45 -29.46
C MET A 749 8.26 -1.36 -30.13
N LYS A 750 8.67 -2.38 -30.89
CA LYS A 750 7.77 -3.33 -31.57
C LYS A 750 6.72 -3.92 -30.60
N ALA A 751 7.10 -4.30 -29.40
CA ALA A 751 6.28 -4.88 -28.35
C ALA A 751 5.63 -3.82 -27.40
N SER A 752 5.48 -2.56 -27.84
CA SER A 752 4.90 -1.53 -26.98
C SER A 752 3.47 -1.86 -26.57
N PRO A 753 3.13 -1.78 -25.27
CA PRO A 753 1.77 -1.95 -24.79
C PRO A 753 0.79 -0.95 -25.42
N VAL A 754 -0.46 -1.34 -25.55
CA VAL A 754 -1.49 -0.51 -26.21
C VAL A 754 -1.63 0.88 -25.57
N HIS A 755 -1.64 0.96 -24.24
CA HIS A 755 -1.73 2.24 -23.52
C HIS A 755 -0.51 3.15 -23.73
N VAL A 756 0.69 2.57 -23.95
CA VAL A 756 1.88 3.34 -24.32
C VAL A 756 1.72 3.95 -25.70
N LYS A 757 1.24 3.16 -26.68
CA LYS A 757 0.94 3.67 -28.03
C LYS A 757 -0.12 4.77 -27.99
N ALA A 758 -1.15 4.61 -27.15
CA ALA A 758 -2.20 5.60 -26.97
C ALA A 758 -1.65 6.91 -26.36
N SER A 759 -0.74 6.82 -25.36
CA SER A 759 -0.10 7.98 -24.77
C SER A 759 0.80 8.74 -25.75
N LEU A 760 1.54 8.02 -26.57
CA LEU A 760 2.39 8.63 -27.59
C LEU A 760 1.54 9.29 -28.69
N ALA A 761 0.41 8.66 -29.09
CA ALA A 761 -0.53 9.28 -30.04
C ALA A 761 -1.12 10.59 -29.48
N TYR A 762 -1.46 10.65 -28.18
CA TYR A 762 -1.89 11.88 -27.53
C TYR A 762 -0.80 12.96 -27.61
N ASN A 763 0.44 12.62 -27.24
CA ASN A 763 1.56 13.56 -27.28
C ASN A 763 1.81 14.08 -28.71
N ASP A 764 1.66 13.23 -29.73
CA ASP A 764 1.76 13.63 -31.13
C ASP A 764 0.61 14.59 -31.53
N MET A 765 -0.61 14.36 -31.05
CA MET A 765 -1.76 15.23 -31.31
C MET A 765 -1.63 16.61 -30.65
N ILE A 766 -1.04 16.69 -29.45
CA ILE A 766 -0.69 17.99 -28.81
C ILE A 766 0.19 18.80 -29.74
N GLU A 767 1.21 18.20 -30.35
CA GLU A 767 2.09 18.88 -31.32
C GLU A 767 1.34 19.25 -32.61
N TYR A 768 0.55 18.31 -33.13
CA TYR A 768 -0.21 18.51 -34.36
C TYR A 768 -1.17 19.70 -34.29
N TYR A 769 -1.96 19.79 -33.19
CA TYR A 769 -2.89 20.89 -32.97
C TYR A 769 -2.23 22.17 -32.42
N GLY A 770 -0.92 22.16 -32.21
CA GLY A 770 -0.18 23.31 -31.65
C GLY A 770 -0.62 23.65 -30.22
N LYS A 771 -1.11 22.69 -29.47
CA LYS A 771 -1.69 22.86 -28.12
C LYS A 771 -0.62 22.81 -27.02
N LYS A 772 0.45 23.57 -27.15
CA LYS A 772 1.61 23.54 -26.27
C LYS A 772 1.32 23.90 -24.80
N LYS A 773 0.20 24.58 -24.51
CA LYS A 773 -0.28 24.85 -23.16
C LYS A 773 -0.75 23.58 -22.41
N TYR A 774 -1.12 22.53 -23.12
CA TYR A 774 -1.56 21.29 -22.52
C TYR A 774 -0.37 20.37 -22.27
N PRO A 775 -0.26 19.80 -21.05
CA PRO A 775 0.88 18.98 -20.71
C PRO A 775 0.83 17.63 -21.44
N LYS A 776 1.96 17.20 -21.98
CA LYS A 776 2.14 15.85 -22.54
C LYS A 776 2.00 14.78 -21.47
N ILE A 777 1.59 13.59 -21.85
CA ILE A 777 1.60 12.42 -20.97
C ILE A 777 3.04 12.02 -20.71
N VAL A 778 3.38 11.82 -19.44
CA VAL A 778 4.70 11.38 -18.98
C VAL A 778 4.64 10.07 -18.20
N GLY A 779 5.81 9.50 -17.90
CA GLY A 779 5.90 8.27 -17.11
C GLY A 779 5.47 8.49 -15.67
N GLY A 780 4.63 7.60 -15.14
CA GLY A 780 4.06 7.68 -13.80
C GLY A 780 2.59 8.10 -13.75
N GLU A 781 2.09 8.74 -14.80
CA GLU A 781 0.71 9.18 -14.87
C GLU A 781 -0.29 8.04 -15.06
N LYS A 782 -1.53 8.24 -14.61
CA LYS A 782 -2.68 7.44 -15.00
C LYS A 782 -3.45 8.17 -16.08
N ILE A 783 -3.78 7.43 -17.15
CA ILE A 783 -4.51 7.90 -18.31
C ILE A 783 -5.73 7.01 -18.55
N LYS A 784 -6.68 7.50 -19.33
CA LYS A 784 -7.70 6.70 -20.01
C LYS A 784 -7.35 6.58 -21.48
N TRP A 785 -7.74 5.48 -22.13
CA TRP A 785 -7.48 5.28 -23.55
C TRP A 785 -8.59 4.45 -24.21
N VAL A 786 -8.75 4.67 -25.52
CA VAL A 786 -9.76 4.00 -26.34
C VAL A 786 -9.16 3.44 -27.63
N TYR A 787 -9.83 2.45 -28.21
CA TYR A 787 -9.60 2.07 -29.59
C TYR A 787 -10.33 3.03 -30.52
N LEU A 788 -9.75 3.27 -31.69
CA LEU A 788 -10.35 4.10 -32.75
C LEU A 788 -10.69 3.25 -33.98
N LYS A 789 -11.79 3.60 -34.64
CA LYS A 789 -12.15 3.16 -35.96
C LYS A 789 -11.19 3.75 -37.00
N GLN A 790 -11.35 3.42 -38.27
CA GLN A 790 -10.65 4.08 -39.35
C GLN A 790 -10.88 5.60 -39.26
N ASN A 791 -9.81 6.37 -39.29
CA ASN A 791 -9.81 7.82 -39.07
C ASN A 791 -8.75 8.52 -39.92
N PRO A 792 -8.85 9.84 -40.12
CA PRO A 792 -7.93 10.59 -41.00
C PRO A 792 -6.45 10.54 -40.60
N LEU A 793 -6.17 10.41 -39.29
CA LEU A 793 -4.80 10.35 -38.78
C LEU A 793 -4.24 8.92 -38.67
N SER A 794 -4.98 7.91 -39.13
CA SER A 794 -4.62 6.49 -39.07
C SER A 794 -4.23 6.00 -37.68
N LEU A 795 -4.78 6.61 -36.61
CA LEU A 795 -4.53 6.23 -35.25
C LEU A 795 -5.37 5.01 -34.85
N ALA A 796 -4.73 3.97 -34.33
CA ALA A 796 -5.46 2.77 -33.88
C ALA A 796 -6.00 2.91 -32.48
N VAL A 797 -5.37 3.78 -31.66
CA VAL A 797 -5.66 4.02 -30.23
C VAL A 797 -5.31 5.47 -29.88
N LEU A 798 -6.01 6.02 -28.88
CA LEU A 798 -5.73 7.36 -28.39
C LEU A 798 -5.96 7.41 -26.88
N ALA A 799 -5.06 8.10 -26.16
CA ALA A 799 -5.20 8.37 -24.75
C ALA A 799 -5.72 9.78 -24.48
N TYR A 800 -6.17 10.00 -23.25
CA TYR A 800 -6.51 11.29 -22.71
C TYR A 800 -6.39 11.25 -21.17
N LYS A 801 -6.34 12.43 -20.53
CA LYS A 801 -6.19 12.53 -19.07
C LYS A 801 -7.51 12.79 -18.38
N GLY A 802 -8.38 13.59 -18.98
CA GLY A 802 -9.69 13.96 -18.44
C GLY A 802 -10.36 15.07 -19.25
N ASN A 803 -11.37 15.71 -18.68
CA ASN A 803 -12.14 16.77 -19.35
C ASN A 803 -11.34 18.06 -19.57
N GLU A 804 -10.17 18.20 -18.95
CA GLU A 804 -9.25 19.31 -19.09
C GLU A 804 -8.32 19.18 -20.31
N ASP A 805 -8.45 18.11 -21.10
CA ASP A 805 -7.67 17.91 -22.30
C ASP A 805 -8.16 18.79 -23.46
N PRO A 806 -7.34 19.01 -24.51
CA PRO A 806 -7.74 19.83 -25.65
C PRO A 806 -9.07 19.38 -26.23
N PRO A 807 -10.04 20.30 -26.44
CA PRO A 807 -11.36 19.97 -27.01
C PRO A 807 -11.28 19.20 -28.31
N GLU A 808 -10.27 19.50 -29.15
CA GLU A 808 -10.03 18.84 -30.42
C GLU A 808 -9.72 17.35 -30.24
N ILE A 809 -8.94 16.99 -29.22
CA ILE A 809 -8.61 15.60 -28.91
C ILE A 809 -9.85 14.87 -28.36
N LEU A 810 -10.59 15.51 -27.46
CA LEU A 810 -11.82 14.93 -26.90
C LEU A 810 -12.89 14.75 -27.97
N GLN A 811 -13.03 15.73 -28.88
CA GLN A 811 -13.95 15.62 -30.02
C GLN A 811 -13.53 14.49 -30.97
N TYR A 812 -12.23 14.35 -31.25
CA TYR A 812 -11.70 13.28 -32.08
C TYR A 812 -12.00 11.89 -31.48
N ILE A 813 -11.91 11.74 -30.15
CA ILE A 813 -12.28 10.51 -29.45
C ILE A 813 -13.77 10.23 -29.65
N LYS A 814 -14.66 11.22 -29.45
CA LYS A 814 -16.11 11.08 -29.59
C LYS A 814 -16.50 10.60 -31.00
N GLU A 815 -15.82 11.11 -32.01
CA GLU A 815 -16.14 10.83 -33.41
C GLU A 815 -15.64 9.44 -33.86
N TYR A 816 -14.42 9.07 -33.45
CA TYR A 816 -13.75 7.88 -33.97
C TYR A 816 -13.67 6.69 -33.02
N ILE A 817 -14.23 6.76 -31.81
CA ILE A 817 -14.19 5.64 -30.85
C ILE A 817 -14.75 4.34 -31.40
N ASP A 818 -14.00 3.24 -31.27
CA ASP A 818 -14.42 1.88 -31.68
C ASP A 818 -15.00 1.13 -30.47
N VAL A 819 -16.28 1.35 -30.21
CA VAL A 819 -17.01 0.73 -29.10
C VAL A 819 -17.08 -0.80 -29.23
N ASP A 820 -17.24 -1.33 -30.46
CA ASP A 820 -17.30 -2.77 -30.69
C ASP A 820 -15.95 -3.45 -30.38
N LYS A 821 -14.84 -2.81 -30.72
CA LYS A 821 -13.50 -3.29 -30.41
C LYS A 821 -13.22 -3.20 -28.92
N LEU A 822 -13.65 -2.14 -28.24
CA LEU A 822 -13.59 -2.03 -26.77
C LEU A 822 -14.38 -3.16 -26.09
N TYR A 823 -15.61 -3.42 -26.51
CA TYR A 823 -16.40 -4.54 -26.02
C TYR A 823 -15.66 -5.87 -26.19
N ASN A 824 -15.20 -6.18 -27.40
CA ASN A 824 -14.58 -7.47 -27.72
C ASN A 824 -13.23 -7.67 -27.00
N GLN A 825 -12.39 -6.62 -26.90
CA GLN A 825 -11.04 -6.76 -26.34
C GLN A 825 -11.00 -6.61 -24.81
N ALA A 826 -11.86 -5.80 -24.23
CA ALA A 826 -11.87 -5.57 -22.79
C ALA A 826 -12.95 -6.40 -22.06
N LEU A 827 -14.24 -6.23 -22.43
CA LEU A 827 -15.35 -6.75 -21.65
C LEU A 827 -15.67 -8.23 -21.93
N LYS A 828 -15.77 -8.61 -23.23
CA LYS A 828 -16.14 -10.00 -23.63
C LYS A 828 -15.20 -11.05 -23.02
N LYS A 829 -13.90 -10.75 -22.95
CA LYS A 829 -12.91 -11.65 -22.32
C LYS A 829 -13.17 -11.85 -20.82
N LYS A 830 -13.72 -10.85 -20.13
CA LYS A 830 -14.03 -10.92 -18.70
C LYS A 830 -15.34 -11.67 -18.44
N ILE A 831 -16.35 -11.45 -19.28
CA ILE A 831 -17.57 -12.25 -19.27
C ILE A 831 -17.23 -13.73 -19.53
N LYS A 832 -16.37 -14.01 -20.52
CA LYS A 832 -15.91 -15.39 -20.78
C LYS A 832 -15.31 -16.05 -19.53
N MET A 833 -14.52 -15.34 -18.77
CA MET A 833 -13.88 -15.87 -17.55
C MET A 833 -14.92 -16.28 -16.48
N PHE A 834 -16.00 -15.49 -16.30
CA PHE A 834 -17.11 -15.85 -15.41
C PHE A 834 -17.87 -17.08 -15.94
N TYR A 835 -18.16 -17.09 -17.25
CA TYR A 835 -18.90 -18.15 -17.91
C TYR A 835 -18.13 -19.48 -17.93
N ASP A 836 -16.83 -19.43 -18.23
CA ASP A 836 -15.96 -20.62 -18.17
C ASP A 836 -15.94 -21.25 -16.77
N ALA A 837 -15.95 -20.41 -15.70
CA ALA A 837 -16.00 -20.90 -14.33
C ALA A 837 -17.33 -21.60 -14.00
N MET A 838 -18.43 -21.15 -14.64
CA MET A 838 -19.76 -21.76 -14.49
C MET A 838 -20.02 -22.91 -15.47
N GLY A 839 -19.09 -23.21 -16.36
CA GLY A 839 -19.31 -24.17 -17.45
C GLY A 839 -20.31 -23.68 -18.53
N TYR A 840 -20.53 -22.36 -18.62
CA TYR A 840 -21.45 -21.78 -19.59
C TYR A 840 -20.76 -21.46 -20.91
N GLY A 841 -21.45 -21.70 -22.04
CA GLY A 841 -21.08 -21.13 -23.34
C GLY A 841 -21.30 -19.60 -23.35
N LEU A 842 -20.44 -18.87 -24.09
CA LEU A 842 -20.63 -17.43 -24.24
C LEU A 842 -22.04 -17.07 -24.78
N PRO A 843 -22.60 -15.90 -24.41
CA PRO A 843 -23.86 -15.44 -24.94
C PRO A 843 -23.84 -15.43 -26.49
N VAL A 844 -24.83 -16.06 -27.12
CA VAL A 844 -25.05 -16.04 -28.57
C VAL A 844 -26.24 -15.15 -28.80
N ASP A 845 -26.14 -14.24 -29.77
CA ASP A 845 -27.26 -13.37 -30.14
C ASP A 845 -28.32 -14.26 -30.84
N GLU A 846 -29.53 -14.33 -30.27
CA GLU A 846 -30.64 -15.17 -30.79
C GLU A 846 -30.92 -14.97 -32.27
N ARG A 847 -30.52 -13.85 -32.87
CA ARG A 847 -30.64 -13.57 -34.29
C ARG A 847 -29.74 -14.43 -35.17
N TYR A 848 -28.73 -15.07 -34.61
CA TYR A 848 -27.76 -15.95 -35.28
C TYR A 848 -27.88 -17.43 -34.87
N THR A 849 -28.93 -17.83 -34.17
CA THR A 849 -29.16 -19.24 -33.89
C THR A 849 -29.82 -19.90 -35.10
N LEU A 850 -29.27 -21.03 -35.53
CA LEU A 850 -29.80 -21.84 -36.68
C LEU A 850 -31.27 -22.23 -36.50
N GLN A 851 -31.84 -22.19 -35.29
CA GLN A 851 -33.26 -22.44 -35.00
C GLN A 851 -34.24 -21.46 -35.68
N ARG A 852 -33.78 -20.34 -36.25
CA ARG A 852 -34.63 -19.45 -37.06
C ARG A 852 -34.58 -19.73 -38.55
N PHE A 853 -33.74 -20.68 -38.94
CA PHE A 853 -33.62 -21.11 -40.36
C PHE A 853 -34.29 -22.46 -40.63
N PHE A 854 -34.88 -23.11 -39.60
CA PHE A 854 -35.69 -24.31 -39.72
C PHE A 854 -37.10 -24.05 -39.23
#